data_acfd84e0ab3ea4b4d28c9c9a9c6fc649
#
_entry.id   acfd84e0ab3ea4b4d28c9c9a9c6fc649
#
_cell.length_a   1.000
_cell.length_b   1.000
_cell.length_c   1.000
_cell.angle_alpha   90.00
_cell.angle_beta   90.00
_cell.angle_gamma   90.00
#
_symmetry.space_group_name_H-M   'P 1'
#
loop_
_entity.id
_entity.type
_entity.pdbx_description
1 polymer ?
#
loop_
_entity_poly.entity_id
_entity_poly.type
_entity_poly.pdbx_seq_one_letter_code
_entity_poly.pdbx_strand_id
1 'polypeptide(L)'
;GARPAAPAWRYRIDELNVKDAKANFTDRSTPRPVKLAIAPLALNVRQISEDLSKPLPVRLTATLNRKGSLELSGNVTAQPLKVGLKLNGNRLDAAAFEPYFGSMLNATVASALLNAKGELSVEQAKQSTKASYRGDAALVDVRMLDKATSDPFAGWRSLALANLKASYDDARGTDVDASRVTFSNFYGRVLLDAQGKLNLREVVAKESGPAQSLTRDASGKEPIPLTPQVASQAKAAIAASAVEPASAPVFVSAAAASAAAGASAVAASPASGAAVVRAAAPPQHPVRLHFGQLLLQRGRVTYTDNFIKPNYTANLVAINGTIGAFGTDSTAPAPVDVGANLAGNGPITIKGTVNPLIEKPSLDLTATAHDIELTNLTPYSAKYAGYPITKGKLNVDLHYKLDNDLLSANNHIFIDQLTFGEHVENDTATKLPVRLAIALLKNSRGEIDVNVPVSGSLSNPEFSIGGLIWRAVLNLIAKAVTSPFTLLAHAFGGDGEALGYVEFEPGRSKLSDASQKKLDTISKMLAEKPSIRLDLIGRVDPDKDLPGLRDAYVERLVRQQKLKDVVGQGESVDPMTVKVDPAEYTKYLTKAYKAADFKKPRNMIGFTKTLPDDDMRKALADHASVDDSSLRALAQARAQAVRQYLEGKVDSSRMFIVAPKLDAKGIEDKGATTRVDFGLK
;
A
#
# COMPACT_ATOMS: atom_id res chain seq x y z
N GLY A 1 19.69 -79.62 37.92
CA GLY A 1 18.68 -79.12 38.84
C GLY A 1 18.69 -77.61 38.86
N ALA A 2 17.62 -76.95 38.33
CA ALA A 2 17.43 -75.54 38.49
C ALA A 2 17.19 -75.25 39.98
N ARG A 3 17.96 -74.30 40.55
CA ARG A 3 17.66 -73.79 41.91
C ARG A 3 16.28 -73.14 41.88
N PRO A 4 15.39 -73.45 42.85
CA PRO A 4 14.13 -72.76 42.98
C PRO A 4 14.40 -71.25 43.18
N ALA A 5 13.73 -70.42 42.41
CA ALA A 5 13.78 -68.97 42.57
C ALA A 5 13.41 -68.65 44.03
N ALA A 6 14.22 -67.85 44.70
CA ALA A 6 13.91 -67.35 46.05
C ALA A 6 12.54 -66.63 46.02
N PRO A 7 11.69 -66.82 47.06
CA PRO A 7 10.39 -66.24 47.13
C PRO A 7 10.55 -64.69 47.04
N ALA A 8 9.84 -64.10 46.09
CA ALA A 8 9.83 -62.62 45.93
C ALA A 8 9.36 -61.95 47.23
N TRP A 9 10.12 -60.99 47.71
CA TRP A 9 9.75 -60.23 48.89
C TRP A 9 8.44 -59.52 48.67
N ARG A 10 7.47 -59.67 49.56
CA ARG A 10 6.24 -58.90 49.58
C ARG A 10 6.38 -57.72 50.54
N TYR A 11 6.17 -56.52 50.06
CA TYR A 11 6.22 -55.35 50.92
C TYR A 11 4.99 -54.44 50.64
N ARG A 12 4.59 -53.77 51.68
CA ARG A 12 3.57 -52.72 51.59
C ARG A 12 3.99 -51.54 52.46
N ILE A 13 4.01 -50.35 51.86
CA ILE A 13 4.23 -49.08 52.56
C ILE A 13 2.93 -48.32 52.45
N ASP A 14 2.24 -48.02 53.53
CA ASP A 14 0.95 -47.36 53.50
C ASP A 14 1.10 -45.92 53.18
N GLU A 15 2.17 -45.23 53.60
CA GLU A 15 2.44 -43.88 53.33
C GLU A 15 3.94 -43.52 53.33
N LEU A 16 4.40 -42.83 52.29
CA LEU A 16 5.72 -42.20 52.21
C LEU A 16 5.55 -40.68 52.16
N ASN A 17 6.10 -39.99 53.15
CA ASN A 17 6.08 -38.55 53.27
C ASN A 17 7.50 -37.98 53.16
N VAL A 18 7.74 -37.17 52.16
CA VAL A 18 8.93 -36.33 52.03
C VAL A 18 8.50 -34.87 52.31
N LYS A 19 9.17 -34.20 53.23
CA LYS A 19 8.86 -32.81 53.60
C LYS A 19 10.12 -31.94 53.51
N ASP A 20 9.92 -30.69 53.11
CA ASP A 20 10.96 -29.66 53.07
C ASP A 20 12.23 -30.05 52.26
N ALA A 21 12.08 -30.96 51.32
CA ALA A 21 13.18 -31.38 50.46
C ALA A 21 13.58 -30.22 49.51
N LYS A 22 14.83 -30.28 49.08
CA LYS A 22 15.40 -29.38 48.09
C LYS A 22 15.97 -30.18 46.95
N ALA A 23 15.62 -29.80 45.73
CA ALA A 23 16.19 -30.43 44.52
C ALA A 23 16.72 -29.32 43.58
N ASN A 24 17.88 -29.54 43.02
CA ASN A 24 18.42 -28.69 41.97
C ASN A 24 18.58 -29.54 40.70
N PHE A 25 17.90 -29.10 39.66
CA PHE A 25 18.01 -29.73 38.34
C PHE A 25 18.88 -28.85 37.45
N THR A 26 19.83 -29.46 36.75
CA THR A 26 20.64 -28.76 35.76
C THR A 26 20.74 -29.63 34.51
N ASP A 27 20.18 -29.13 33.42
CA ASP A 27 20.35 -29.71 32.09
C ASP A 27 21.39 -28.93 31.30
N ARG A 28 22.40 -29.64 30.80
CA ARG A 28 23.51 -29.10 29.99
C ARG A 28 23.44 -29.55 28.53
N SER A 29 22.33 -30.13 28.10
CA SER A 29 22.11 -30.54 26.70
C SER A 29 21.86 -29.33 25.76
N THR A 30 21.56 -28.17 26.31
CA THR A 30 21.32 -26.91 25.58
C THR A 30 22.55 -25.99 25.61
N PRO A 31 22.71 -25.07 24.65
CA PRO A 31 23.85 -24.12 24.60
C PRO A 31 24.05 -23.32 25.88
N ARG A 32 22.96 -22.99 26.56
CA ARG A 32 22.95 -22.43 27.92
C ARG A 32 22.27 -23.38 28.86
N PRO A 33 22.88 -23.79 29.99
CA PRO A 33 22.29 -24.79 30.89
C PRO A 33 20.96 -24.30 31.49
N VAL A 34 19.92 -25.14 31.43
CA VAL A 34 18.67 -24.93 32.13
C VAL A 34 18.88 -25.31 33.61
N LYS A 35 18.58 -24.38 34.49
CA LYS A 35 18.70 -24.56 35.94
C LYS A 35 17.36 -24.35 36.63
N LEU A 36 16.90 -25.33 37.38
CA LEU A 36 15.70 -25.29 38.18
C LEU A 36 16.00 -25.54 39.63
N ALA A 37 15.69 -24.62 40.48
CA ALA A 37 15.73 -24.80 41.93
C ALA A 37 14.32 -25.12 42.45
N ILE A 38 14.15 -26.26 43.06
CA ILE A 38 12.87 -26.75 43.62
C ILE A 38 13.00 -26.76 45.13
N ALA A 39 12.42 -25.80 45.80
CA ALA A 39 12.47 -25.68 47.25
C ALA A 39 11.41 -24.70 47.80
N PRO A 40 10.59 -25.09 48.80
CA PRO A 40 10.47 -26.44 49.35
C PRO A 40 9.81 -27.42 48.38
N LEU A 41 10.08 -28.69 48.53
CA LEU A 41 9.40 -29.80 47.86
C LEU A 41 8.80 -30.70 48.96
N ALA A 42 7.51 -30.99 48.88
CA ALA A 42 6.84 -31.99 49.66
C ALA A 42 6.19 -33.02 48.76
N LEU A 43 6.38 -34.27 49.03
CA LEU A 43 5.81 -35.40 48.29
C LEU A 43 5.15 -36.39 49.24
N ASN A 44 3.90 -36.71 48.99
CA ASN A 44 3.17 -37.79 49.67
C ASN A 44 2.78 -38.86 48.66
N VAL A 45 3.17 -40.09 48.90
CA VAL A 45 2.78 -41.25 48.10
C VAL A 45 2.19 -42.31 49.03
N ARG A 46 1.06 -42.87 48.64
CA ARG A 46 0.36 -43.87 49.44
C ARG A 46 0.26 -45.22 48.72
N GLN A 47 0.04 -46.31 49.52
CA GLN A 47 -0.25 -47.63 49.02
C GLN A 47 0.85 -48.24 48.13
N ILE A 48 2.10 -47.99 48.45
CA ILE A 48 3.24 -48.52 47.69
C ILE A 48 3.34 -50.00 47.97
N SER A 49 3.42 -50.82 46.91
CA SER A 49 3.57 -52.26 46.97
C SER A 49 4.42 -52.76 45.83
N GLU A 50 4.82 -54.07 45.91
CA GLU A 50 5.51 -54.78 44.85
C GLU A 50 4.68 -54.90 43.55
N ASP A 51 3.37 -54.75 43.63
CA ASP A 51 2.47 -54.79 42.49
C ASP A 51 2.43 -53.44 41.82
N LEU A 52 3.28 -53.22 40.82
CA LEU A 52 3.44 -52.02 40.06
C LEU A 52 2.25 -51.71 39.15
N SER A 53 1.28 -52.61 39.01
CA SER A 53 0.06 -52.39 38.23
C SER A 53 -1.02 -51.65 39.01
N LYS A 54 -0.85 -51.48 40.32
CA LYS A 54 -1.78 -50.76 41.17
C LYS A 54 -1.54 -49.24 41.09
N PRO A 55 -2.63 -48.43 41.08
CA PRO A 55 -2.49 -46.98 41.13
C PRO A 55 -1.97 -46.52 42.50
N LEU A 56 -0.96 -45.66 42.49
CA LEU A 56 -0.38 -45.01 43.66
C LEU A 56 -0.98 -43.60 43.78
N PRO A 57 -1.76 -43.31 44.81
CA PRO A 57 -2.18 -41.93 45.09
C PRO A 57 -0.97 -41.06 45.43
N VAL A 58 -0.81 -39.95 44.69
CA VAL A 58 0.34 -39.03 44.81
C VAL A 58 -0.15 -37.61 45.04
N ARG A 59 0.50 -36.93 45.99
CA ARG A 59 0.39 -35.48 46.12
C ARG A 59 1.79 -34.88 46.16
N LEU A 60 2.04 -33.89 45.30
CA LEU A 60 3.30 -33.14 45.25
C LEU A 60 2.99 -31.67 45.38
N THR A 61 3.73 -30.96 46.24
CA THR A 61 3.77 -29.51 46.27
C THR A 61 5.22 -29.04 46.16
N ALA A 62 5.44 -28.04 45.33
CA ALA A 62 6.78 -27.52 45.10
C ALA A 62 6.79 -26.02 44.80
N THR A 63 7.86 -25.35 45.16
CA THR A 63 8.15 -23.98 44.68
C THR A 63 9.33 -24.04 43.72
N LEU A 64 9.13 -23.50 42.51
CA LEU A 64 10.13 -23.46 41.44
C LEU A 64 10.79 -22.09 41.37
N ASN A 65 12.13 -22.07 41.35
CA ASN A 65 12.96 -20.85 41.20
C ASN A 65 12.54 -19.69 42.13
N ARG A 66 12.00 -19.99 43.32
CA ARG A 66 11.48 -19.01 44.29
C ARG A 66 10.37 -18.11 43.76
N LYS A 67 9.79 -18.43 42.60
CA LYS A 67 8.81 -17.58 41.92
C LYS A 67 7.42 -18.18 41.89
N GLY A 68 7.30 -19.45 41.62
CA GLY A 68 6.02 -20.10 41.38
C GLY A 68 5.79 -21.33 42.20
N SER A 69 4.51 -21.62 42.50
CA SER A 69 4.07 -22.80 43.20
C SER A 69 3.45 -23.81 42.24
N LEU A 70 3.73 -25.08 42.46
CA LEU A 70 3.16 -26.22 41.76
C LEU A 70 2.53 -27.19 42.76
N GLU A 71 1.28 -27.55 42.52
CA GLU A 71 0.59 -28.63 43.22
C GLU A 71 0.11 -29.65 42.19
N LEU A 72 0.47 -30.93 42.41
CA LEU A 72 0.00 -32.06 41.64
C LEU A 72 -0.67 -33.04 42.61
N SER A 73 -1.82 -33.61 42.23
CA SER A 73 -2.51 -34.61 43.00
C SER A 73 -3.28 -35.58 42.11
N GLY A 74 -3.20 -36.85 42.38
CA GLY A 74 -3.90 -37.89 41.61
C GLY A 74 -3.27 -39.27 41.76
N ASN A 75 -3.28 -40.03 40.68
CA ASN A 75 -2.81 -41.41 40.68
C ASN A 75 -1.71 -41.62 39.61
N VAL A 76 -0.72 -42.45 39.98
CA VAL A 76 0.33 -42.90 39.09
C VAL A 76 0.39 -44.43 39.13
N THR A 77 0.31 -45.11 38.01
CA THR A 77 0.57 -46.53 37.84
C THR A 77 1.91 -46.71 37.16
N ALA A 78 2.79 -47.56 37.67
CA ALA A 78 4.14 -47.69 37.15
C ALA A 78 4.26 -48.67 35.97
N GLN A 79 3.46 -49.73 35.94
CA GLN A 79 3.49 -50.75 34.87
C GLN A 79 2.07 -51.23 34.52
N PRO A 80 1.54 -50.88 33.31
CA PRO A 80 2.09 -49.87 32.38
C PRO A 80 2.07 -48.48 32.99
N LEU A 81 2.97 -47.59 32.53
CA LEU A 81 2.98 -46.22 33.03
C LEU A 81 1.68 -45.51 32.67
N LYS A 82 0.91 -45.16 33.70
CA LYS A 82 -0.29 -44.30 33.58
C LYS A 82 -0.24 -43.24 34.64
N VAL A 83 -0.38 -42.02 34.22
CA VAL A 83 -0.39 -40.83 35.08
C VAL A 83 -1.71 -40.11 34.89
N GLY A 84 -2.43 -39.87 35.97
CA GLY A 84 -3.64 -39.02 35.96
C GLY A 84 -3.56 -38.05 37.13
N LEU A 85 -3.21 -36.80 36.86
CA LEU A 85 -2.95 -35.78 37.88
C LEU A 85 -3.77 -34.53 37.63
N LYS A 86 -4.33 -34.01 38.72
CA LYS A 86 -4.79 -32.60 38.77
C LYS A 86 -3.57 -31.72 38.99
N LEU A 87 -3.45 -30.70 38.17
CA LEU A 87 -2.36 -29.74 38.17
C LEU A 87 -2.89 -28.38 38.58
N ASN A 88 -2.22 -27.73 39.52
CA ASN A 88 -2.43 -26.31 39.84
C ASN A 88 -1.05 -25.64 39.95
N GLY A 89 -0.68 -24.96 38.87
CA GLY A 89 0.57 -24.20 38.77
C GLY A 89 0.26 -22.68 38.77
N ASN A 90 0.96 -21.96 39.64
CA ASN A 90 0.81 -20.51 39.73
C ASN A 90 2.16 -19.83 39.59
N ARG A 91 2.30 -18.94 38.64
CA ARG A 91 3.50 -18.13 38.33
C ARG A 91 4.78 -18.99 38.18
N LEU A 92 4.68 -20.15 37.56
CA LEU A 92 5.81 -21.03 37.27
C LEU A 92 6.78 -20.30 36.31
N ASP A 93 8.08 -20.34 36.58
CA ASP A 93 9.11 -19.65 35.82
C ASP A 93 9.33 -20.30 34.43
N ALA A 94 8.51 -19.92 33.46
CA ALA A 94 8.62 -20.44 32.09
C ALA A 94 9.86 -19.90 31.37
N ALA A 95 10.37 -18.71 31.73
CA ALA A 95 11.59 -18.18 31.15
C ALA A 95 12.84 -19.04 31.45
N ALA A 96 12.84 -19.79 32.54
CA ALA A 96 13.93 -20.74 32.87
C ALA A 96 14.12 -21.81 31.78
N PHE A 97 13.08 -22.10 30.98
CA PHE A 97 13.11 -23.08 29.89
C PHE A 97 13.50 -22.47 28.54
N GLU A 98 13.77 -21.15 28.49
CA GLU A 98 14.17 -20.44 27.25
C GLU A 98 15.30 -21.15 26.51
N PRO A 99 16.33 -21.73 27.12
CA PRO A 99 17.38 -22.42 26.37
C PRO A 99 16.92 -23.56 25.46
N TYR A 100 15.76 -24.16 25.70
CA TYR A 100 15.22 -25.24 24.85
C TYR A 100 14.60 -24.71 23.54
N PHE A 101 14.04 -23.53 23.55
CA PHE A 101 13.34 -22.94 22.39
C PHE A 101 13.93 -21.62 21.89
N GLY A 102 14.84 -21.03 22.64
CA GLY A 102 15.42 -19.71 22.32
C GLY A 102 16.27 -19.68 21.05
N SER A 103 16.74 -20.84 20.55
CA SER A 103 17.38 -20.95 19.24
C SER A 103 16.38 -20.79 18.08
N MET A 104 15.10 -21.05 18.31
CA MET A 104 14.01 -20.90 17.34
C MET A 104 13.48 -19.45 17.27
N LEU A 105 13.90 -18.60 18.20
CA LEU A 105 13.46 -17.22 18.31
C LEU A 105 14.64 -16.25 18.16
N ASN A 106 14.49 -15.23 17.37
CA ASN A 106 15.44 -14.09 17.34
C ASN A 106 15.14 -13.05 18.41
N ALA A 107 14.53 -13.45 19.50
CA ALA A 107 14.27 -12.64 20.67
C ALA A 107 14.70 -13.39 21.93
N THR A 108 15.15 -12.63 22.94
CA THR A 108 15.48 -13.17 24.26
C THR A 108 14.27 -13.03 25.17
N VAL A 109 13.80 -14.15 25.75
CA VAL A 109 12.72 -14.13 26.73
C VAL A 109 13.27 -13.74 28.10
N ALA A 110 13.12 -12.47 28.46
CA ALA A 110 13.63 -11.94 29.75
C ALA A 110 12.72 -12.27 30.94
N SER A 111 11.42 -12.47 30.69
CA SER A 111 10.44 -12.86 31.71
C SER A 111 9.29 -13.59 31.02
N ALA A 112 8.86 -14.69 31.62
CA ALA A 112 7.62 -15.39 31.27
C ALA A 112 7.20 -16.26 32.47
N LEU A 113 5.95 -16.12 32.90
CA LEU A 113 5.40 -16.91 34.00
C LEU A 113 4.18 -17.68 33.51
N LEU A 114 4.10 -18.97 33.86
CA LEU A 114 3.00 -19.85 33.48
C LEU A 114 2.04 -20.07 34.64
N ASN A 115 0.77 -19.82 34.41
CA ASN A 115 -0.32 -20.30 35.24
C ASN A 115 -1.02 -21.43 34.50
N ALA A 116 -1.32 -22.56 35.19
CA ALA A 116 -2.05 -23.66 34.59
C ALA A 116 -2.89 -24.36 35.65
N LYS A 117 -4.15 -24.61 35.37
CA LYS A 117 -5.06 -25.35 36.27
C LYS A 117 -5.90 -26.30 35.43
N GLY A 118 -5.69 -27.60 35.66
CA GLY A 118 -6.36 -28.61 34.86
C GLY A 118 -5.97 -30.06 35.24
N GLU A 119 -6.18 -30.94 34.30
CA GLU A 119 -5.88 -32.35 34.42
C GLU A 119 -4.85 -32.77 33.38
N LEU A 120 -3.80 -33.44 33.83
CA LEU A 120 -2.74 -34.03 33.02
C LEU A 120 -2.90 -35.56 33.01
N SER A 121 -2.91 -36.17 31.84
CA SER A 121 -2.88 -37.62 31.66
C SER A 121 -1.72 -38.00 30.77
N VAL A 122 -0.98 -39.04 31.18
CA VAL A 122 0.07 -39.66 30.35
C VAL A 122 -0.12 -41.15 30.39
N GLU A 123 -0.14 -41.81 29.26
CA GLU A 123 -0.16 -43.24 29.10
C GLU A 123 0.99 -43.68 28.19
N GLN A 124 1.81 -44.60 28.68
CA GLN A 124 2.90 -45.19 27.91
C GLN A 124 2.68 -46.70 27.76
N ALA A 125 2.44 -47.15 26.56
CA ALA A 125 2.45 -48.58 26.16
C ALA A 125 3.79 -48.90 25.51
N LYS A 126 4.05 -50.19 25.21
CA LYS A 126 5.36 -50.69 24.73
C LYS A 126 5.90 -49.96 23.48
N GLN A 127 5.04 -49.37 22.66
CA GLN A 127 5.41 -48.69 21.41
C GLN A 127 4.62 -47.41 21.15
N SER A 128 3.90 -46.86 22.12
CA SER A 128 3.06 -45.68 21.96
C SER A 128 3.01 -44.88 23.24
N THR A 129 3.22 -43.58 23.12
CA THR A 129 3.04 -42.59 24.18
C THR A 129 1.84 -41.72 23.84
N LYS A 130 0.94 -41.56 24.82
CA LYS A 130 -0.16 -40.59 24.74
C LYS A 130 -0.07 -39.64 25.92
N ALA A 131 -0.17 -38.36 25.66
CA ALA A 131 -0.23 -37.34 26.68
C ALA A 131 -1.40 -36.42 26.42
N SER A 132 -2.09 -35.95 27.44
CA SER A 132 -3.14 -34.93 27.29
C SER A 132 -3.20 -34.00 28.49
N TYR A 133 -3.53 -32.78 28.21
CA TYR A 133 -3.87 -31.76 29.20
C TYR A 133 -5.26 -31.21 28.92
N ARG A 134 -6.06 -31.00 29.95
CA ARG A 134 -7.38 -30.36 29.87
C ARG A 134 -7.51 -29.36 31.01
N GLY A 135 -7.77 -28.10 30.72
CA GLY A 135 -7.89 -27.07 31.73
C GLY A 135 -7.70 -25.68 31.17
N ASP A 136 -7.32 -24.76 32.03
CA ASP A 136 -6.97 -23.40 31.64
C ASP A 136 -5.47 -23.19 31.77
N ALA A 137 -4.89 -22.41 30.87
CA ALA A 137 -3.50 -22.00 30.94
C ALA A 137 -3.36 -20.50 30.62
N ALA A 138 -2.38 -19.86 31.23
CA ALA A 138 -2.07 -18.45 30.89
C ALA A 138 -0.57 -18.21 30.99
N LEU A 139 -0.01 -17.63 29.95
CA LEU A 139 1.36 -17.12 29.95
C LEU A 139 1.31 -15.63 30.32
N VAL A 140 1.86 -15.29 31.50
CA VAL A 140 1.71 -13.95 32.07
C VAL A 140 3.05 -13.25 32.26
N ASP A 141 3.01 -11.91 32.34
CA ASP A 141 4.17 -11.04 32.56
C ASP A 141 5.34 -11.33 31.59
N VAL A 142 5.02 -11.57 30.33
CA VAL A 142 6.02 -11.86 29.30
C VAL A 142 6.71 -10.58 28.86
N ARG A 143 8.04 -10.63 28.82
CA ARG A 143 8.91 -9.61 28.24
C ARG A 143 9.95 -10.24 27.34
N MET A 144 9.97 -9.78 26.12
CA MET A 144 10.94 -10.21 25.10
C MET A 144 11.80 -9.04 24.69
N LEU A 145 13.09 -9.29 24.54
CA LEU A 145 14.07 -8.30 24.10
C LEU A 145 14.63 -8.71 22.74
N ASP A 146 14.93 -7.74 21.92
CA ASP A 146 15.69 -7.95 20.70
C ASP A 146 17.08 -8.52 21.02
N LYS A 147 17.52 -9.57 20.31
CA LYS A 147 18.83 -10.21 20.58
C LYS A 147 20.02 -9.32 20.26
N ALA A 148 19.91 -8.45 19.27
CA ALA A 148 21.00 -7.62 18.81
C ALA A 148 21.16 -6.36 19.67
N THR A 149 20.04 -5.69 19.98
CA THR A 149 20.06 -4.38 20.67
C THR A 149 19.73 -4.48 22.16
N SER A 150 19.15 -5.60 22.62
CA SER A 150 18.59 -5.76 23.98
C SER A 150 17.44 -4.79 24.30
N ASP A 151 16.88 -4.14 23.29
CA ASP A 151 15.72 -3.27 23.44
C ASP A 151 14.43 -4.07 23.66
N PRO A 152 13.40 -3.51 24.33
CA PRO A 152 12.10 -4.13 24.41
C PRO A 152 11.52 -4.37 23.02
N PHE A 153 11.25 -5.65 22.70
CA PHE A 153 10.75 -6.07 21.39
C PHE A 153 9.24 -6.33 21.43
N ALA A 154 8.80 -7.18 22.35
CA ALA A 154 7.40 -7.51 22.55
C ALA A 154 7.16 -7.94 23.99
N GLY A 155 5.91 -7.89 24.42
CA GLY A 155 5.52 -8.40 25.71
C GLY A 155 4.02 -8.27 25.95
N TRP A 156 3.54 -8.90 27.00
CA TRP A 156 2.15 -8.86 27.41
C TRP A 156 1.97 -9.17 28.87
N ARG A 157 0.87 -8.69 29.43
CA ARG A 157 0.51 -9.03 30.79
C ARG A 157 -0.12 -10.40 30.90
N SER A 158 -0.97 -10.79 29.94
CA SER A 158 -1.60 -12.11 29.96
C SER A 158 -1.97 -12.57 28.54
N LEU A 159 -1.61 -13.78 28.23
CA LEU A 159 -2.14 -14.58 27.13
C LEU A 159 -2.82 -15.81 27.77
N ALA A 160 -4.13 -15.76 27.89
CA ALA A 160 -4.91 -16.79 28.57
C ALA A 160 -5.65 -17.68 27.57
N LEU A 161 -5.56 -18.98 27.77
CA LEU A 161 -6.21 -20.03 26.99
C LEU A 161 -7.26 -20.71 27.87
N ALA A 162 -8.52 -20.49 27.59
CA ALA A 162 -9.63 -21.08 28.34
C ALA A 162 -10.09 -22.38 27.70
N ASN A 163 -10.42 -23.35 28.52
CA ASN A 163 -10.83 -24.71 28.12
C ASN A 163 -9.82 -25.35 27.14
N LEU A 164 -8.54 -25.18 27.42
CA LEU A 164 -7.46 -25.74 26.62
C LEU A 164 -7.50 -27.28 26.70
N LYS A 165 -7.51 -27.93 25.54
CA LYS A 165 -7.30 -29.34 25.34
C LYS A 165 -6.08 -29.50 24.46
N ALA A 166 -4.99 -30.00 25.04
CA ALA A 166 -3.78 -30.33 24.30
C ALA A 166 -3.57 -31.82 24.38
N SER A 167 -3.32 -32.48 23.28
CA SER A 167 -3.05 -33.92 23.24
C SER A 167 -1.90 -34.23 22.28
N TYR A 168 -1.13 -35.22 22.65
CA TYR A 168 -0.07 -35.82 21.85
C TYR A 168 -0.30 -37.32 21.74
N ASP A 169 -0.15 -37.87 20.56
CA ASP A 169 -0.22 -39.32 20.28
C ASP A 169 0.82 -39.60 19.20
N ASP A 170 1.70 -40.59 19.47
CA ASP A 170 2.78 -40.97 18.53
C ASP A 170 2.25 -41.32 17.12
N ALA A 171 1.00 -41.78 17.01
CA ALA A 171 0.39 -42.14 15.73
C ALA A 171 -0.36 -40.96 15.04
N ARG A 172 -0.81 -39.96 15.80
CA ARG A 172 -1.69 -38.89 15.31
C ARG A 172 -1.06 -37.50 15.35
N GLY A 173 0.05 -37.34 16.08
CA GLY A 173 0.72 -36.07 16.28
C GLY A 173 0.12 -35.24 17.41
N THR A 174 0.25 -33.96 17.30
CA THR A 174 -0.19 -32.98 18.30
C THR A 174 -1.49 -32.30 17.88
N ASP A 175 -2.41 -32.22 18.86
CA ASP A 175 -3.71 -31.52 18.67
C ASP A 175 -3.89 -30.54 19.82
N VAL A 176 -4.17 -29.29 19.51
CA VAL A 176 -4.39 -28.21 20.48
C VAL A 176 -5.68 -27.45 20.15
N ASP A 177 -6.62 -27.50 21.07
CA ASP A 177 -7.91 -26.82 21.00
C ASP A 177 -8.07 -25.90 22.21
N ALA A 178 -8.36 -24.62 21.97
CA ALA A 178 -8.71 -23.66 23.01
C ALA A 178 -9.98 -22.93 22.63
N SER A 179 -11.01 -23.00 23.48
CA SER A 179 -12.30 -22.36 23.18
C SER A 179 -12.22 -20.82 23.12
N ARG A 180 -11.30 -20.24 23.88
CA ARG A 180 -11.04 -18.79 23.88
C ARG A 180 -9.57 -18.52 24.21
N VAL A 181 -8.99 -17.62 23.45
CA VAL A 181 -7.69 -17.02 23.71
C VAL A 181 -7.89 -15.54 24.05
N THR A 182 -7.41 -15.08 25.20
CA THR A 182 -7.48 -13.67 25.61
C THR A 182 -6.07 -13.10 25.68
N PHE A 183 -5.79 -12.12 24.86
CA PHE A 183 -4.50 -11.46 24.76
C PHE A 183 -4.61 -10.03 25.31
N SER A 184 -4.05 -9.79 26.50
CA SER A 184 -4.31 -8.59 27.28
C SER A 184 -3.05 -7.78 27.58
N ASN A 185 -3.17 -6.45 27.45
CA ASN A 185 -2.10 -5.48 27.69
C ASN A 185 -0.81 -5.87 26.98
N PHE A 186 -0.93 -6.19 25.71
CA PHE A 186 0.21 -6.53 24.86
C PHE A 186 0.84 -5.28 24.26
N TYR A 187 2.13 -5.37 24.03
CA TYR A 187 2.85 -4.40 23.22
C TYR A 187 3.77 -5.11 22.23
N GLY A 188 3.98 -4.47 21.09
CA GLY A 188 4.93 -4.89 20.09
C GLY A 188 5.67 -3.71 19.49
N ARG A 189 6.93 -3.90 19.15
CA ARG A 189 7.75 -2.93 18.44
C ARG A 189 8.10 -3.44 17.06
N VAL A 190 7.58 -2.77 16.06
CA VAL A 190 7.88 -3.02 14.65
C VAL A 190 8.92 -2.01 14.20
N LEU A 191 10.08 -2.47 13.82
CA LEU A 191 11.21 -1.63 13.41
C LEU A 191 11.59 -1.94 11.97
N LEU A 192 11.58 -0.92 11.12
CA LEU A 192 12.25 -0.94 9.84
C LEU A 192 13.64 -0.30 10.03
N ASP A 193 14.70 -1.06 9.80
CA ASP A 193 16.07 -0.55 9.96
C ASP A 193 16.50 0.36 8.82
N ALA A 194 17.72 0.92 8.92
CA ALA A 194 18.26 1.80 7.89
C ALA A 194 18.52 1.09 6.53
N GLN A 195 18.48 -0.23 6.49
CA GLN A 195 18.61 -1.07 5.30
C GLN A 195 17.26 -1.51 4.73
N GLY A 196 16.13 -1.07 5.32
CA GLY A 196 14.79 -1.41 4.89
C GLY A 196 14.33 -2.81 5.33
N LYS A 197 14.95 -3.40 6.37
CA LYS A 197 14.65 -4.72 6.88
C LYS A 197 13.75 -4.64 8.12
N LEU A 198 12.65 -5.40 8.12
CA LEU A 198 11.73 -5.48 9.25
C LEU A 198 12.23 -6.48 10.30
N ASN A 199 12.29 -6.05 11.57
CA ASN A 199 12.63 -6.93 12.69
C ASN A 199 11.69 -8.14 12.86
N LEU A 200 10.43 -8.04 12.43
CA LEU A 200 9.45 -9.13 12.52
C LEU A 200 9.76 -10.33 11.61
N ARG A 201 10.44 -10.13 10.48
CA ARG A 201 10.81 -11.23 9.56
C ARG A 201 11.80 -12.21 10.16
N GLU A 202 12.48 -11.81 11.21
CA GLU A 202 13.52 -12.59 11.87
C GLU A 202 13.10 -13.19 13.21
N VAL A 203 11.86 -12.98 13.65
CA VAL A 203 11.39 -13.48 14.96
C VAL A 203 11.39 -14.99 15.03
N VAL A 204 11.07 -15.67 13.94
CA VAL A 204 11.20 -17.12 13.83
C VAL A 204 12.44 -17.41 12.98
N ALA A 205 13.47 -17.97 13.59
CA ALA A 205 14.67 -18.39 12.90
C ALA A 205 14.30 -19.50 11.90
N LYS A 206 14.24 -19.17 10.60
CA LYS A 206 14.25 -20.19 9.56
C LYS A 206 15.64 -20.78 9.50
N GLU A 207 15.75 -22.10 9.44
CA GLU A 207 17.01 -22.77 9.11
C GLU A 207 17.61 -22.12 7.87
N SER A 208 18.86 -21.73 8.00
CA SER A 208 19.60 -20.86 7.13
C SER A 208 19.68 -21.32 5.68
N GLY A 209 18.85 -20.67 4.86
CA GLY A 209 19.27 -20.31 3.51
C GLY A 209 19.93 -18.93 3.56
N PRO A 210 20.86 -18.56 2.68
CA PRO A 210 21.55 -17.29 2.73
C PRO A 210 20.55 -16.13 2.63
N ALA A 211 20.60 -15.22 3.59
CA ALA A 211 19.75 -14.04 3.65
C ALA A 211 19.97 -13.17 2.39
N GLN A 212 19.01 -13.20 1.49
CA GLN A 212 18.98 -12.24 0.38
C GLN A 212 18.41 -10.92 0.90
N SER A 213 19.22 -9.88 0.86
CA SER A 213 18.80 -8.52 1.20
C SER A 213 17.78 -8.02 0.18
N LEU A 214 16.60 -7.62 0.63
CA LEU A 214 15.47 -7.21 -0.20
C LEU A 214 15.62 -5.82 -0.87
N THR A 215 16.80 -5.23 -0.88
CA THR A 215 17.02 -3.87 -1.40
C THR A 215 18.29 -3.66 -2.21
N ARG A 216 18.96 -4.73 -2.60
CA ARG A 216 20.09 -4.61 -3.52
C ARG A 216 19.86 -5.45 -4.76
N ASP A 217 19.98 -4.84 -5.94
CA ASP A 217 20.24 -5.60 -7.14
C ASP A 217 21.59 -6.34 -7.00
N ALA A 218 21.90 -7.25 -7.89
CA ALA A 218 23.14 -8.00 -7.90
C ALA A 218 24.41 -7.11 -7.96
N SER A 219 24.30 -5.79 -8.05
CA SER A 219 25.37 -4.78 -8.12
C SER A 219 25.53 -3.94 -6.85
N GLY A 220 24.65 -4.11 -5.83
CA GLY A 220 24.82 -3.47 -4.53
C GLY A 220 24.45 -1.99 -4.44
N LYS A 221 23.69 -1.45 -5.39
CA LYS A 221 23.23 -0.04 -5.41
C LYS A 221 21.89 0.15 -4.74
N GLU A 222 21.68 1.33 -4.14
CA GLU A 222 20.39 1.78 -3.57
C GLU A 222 19.27 1.74 -4.60
N PRO A 223 17.99 1.66 -4.17
CA PRO A 223 16.84 1.66 -5.09
C PRO A 223 16.94 2.84 -6.05
N ILE A 224 16.88 2.53 -7.32
CA ILE A 224 17.21 3.40 -8.46
C ILE A 224 16.40 4.70 -8.40
N PRO A 225 17.05 5.88 -8.40
CA PRO A 225 16.35 7.12 -8.68
C PRO A 225 15.74 7.06 -10.10
N LEU A 226 14.54 7.60 -10.27
CA LEU A 226 13.84 7.64 -11.56
C LEU A 226 14.72 8.35 -12.61
N THR A 227 15.48 7.57 -13.38
CA THR A 227 16.17 8.07 -14.56
C THR A 227 15.14 8.31 -15.69
N PRO A 228 15.48 9.14 -16.69
CA PRO A 228 14.62 9.32 -17.88
C PRO A 228 14.19 8.02 -18.56
N GLN A 229 14.96 6.95 -18.41
CA GLN A 229 14.63 5.60 -18.89
C GLN A 229 13.50 4.94 -18.10
N VAL A 230 13.43 5.13 -16.78
CA VAL A 230 12.34 4.64 -15.94
C VAL A 230 11.07 5.45 -16.22
N ALA A 231 11.19 6.73 -16.51
CA ALA A 231 10.08 7.56 -16.97
C ALA A 231 9.55 7.12 -18.34
N SER A 232 10.42 6.70 -19.26
CA SER A 232 10.02 6.16 -20.55
C SER A 232 9.43 4.73 -20.44
N GLN A 233 9.94 3.90 -19.54
CA GLN A 233 9.36 2.60 -19.21
C GLN A 233 8.03 2.73 -18.47
N ALA A 234 7.87 3.72 -17.61
CA ALA A 234 6.60 4.08 -17.01
C ALA A 234 5.59 4.55 -18.07
N LYS A 235 6.05 5.33 -19.06
CA LYS A 235 5.24 5.74 -20.22
C LYS A 235 4.81 4.54 -21.08
N ALA A 236 5.69 3.56 -21.30
CA ALA A 236 5.38 2.32 -21.99
C ALA A 236 4.48 1.36 -21.18
N ALA A 237 4.65 1.29 -19.85
CA ALA A 237 3.81 0.52 -18.96
C ALA A 237 2.40 1.12 -18.80
N ILE A 238 2.30 2.46 -18.82
CA ILE A 238 1.02 3.19 -18.84
C ILE A 238 0.25 2.93 -20.14
N ALA A 239 0.95 2.80 -21.25
CA ALA A 239 0.33 2.45 -22.54
C ALA A 239 -0.14 0.98 -22.60
N ALA A 240 0.48 0.07 -21.82
CA ALA A 240 0.15 -1.35 -21.77
C ALA A 240 -0.89 -1.71 -20.70
N SER A 241 -1.10 -0.87 -19.68
CA SER A 241 -2.04 -1.10 -18.58
C SER A 241 -3.13 -0.02 -18.57
N ALA A 242 -4.06 -0.13 -19.50
CA ALA A 242 -5.30 0.67 -19.51
C ALA A 242 -6.30 0.20 -18.45
N VAL A 243 -5.85 -0.34 -17.29
CA VAL A 243 -6.72 -0.71 -16.15
C VAL A 243 -5.93 -0.58 -14.85
N GLU A 244 -6.33 0.39 -14.04
CA GLU A 244 -6.39 0.50 -12.56
C GLU A 244 -5.15 0.85 -11.73
N PRO A 245 -5.37 1.74 -10.75
CA PRO A 245 -4.39 2.36 -9.84
C PRO A 245 -4.43 1.90 -8.38
N ALA A 246 -3.47 2.22 -7.64
CA ALA A 246 -2.99 1.73 -6.36
C ALA A 246 -2.98 2.77 -5.23
N SER A 247 -2.99 2.64 -4.05
CA SER A 247 -2.62 2.07 -2.75
C SER A 247 -2.59 3.07 -1.58
N ALA A 248 -2.69 2.58 -0.35
CA ALA A 248 -2.68 3.33 0.90
C ALA A 248 -1.67 2.80 1.95
N PRO A 249 -1.39 3.52 3.05
CA PRO A 249 -0.21 3.28 3.87
C PRO A 249 -0.27 2.06 4.79
N VAL A 250 0.91 1.52 5.04
CA VAL A 250 1.32 0.27 5.70
C VAL A 250 0.80 0.04 7.13
N PHE A 251 0.08 0.98 7.73
CA PHE A 251 -0.23 0.93 9.17
C PHE A 251 -1.17 -0.20 9.60
N VAL A 252 -1.95 -0.76 8.66
CA VAL A 252 -2.97 -1.75 8.99
C VAL A 252 -2.44 -3.18 8.95
N SER A 253 -1.45 -3.48 8.09
CA SER A 253 -0.91 -4.83 7.97
C SER A 253 -0.05 -5.27 9.15
N ALA A 254 0.57 -4.32 9.88
CA ALA A 254 1.38 -4.64 11.05
C ALA A 254 0.55 -5.14 12.24
N ALA A 255 -0.66 -4.62 12.44
CA ALA A 255 -1.55 -5.08 13.50
C ALA A 255 -2.11 -6.48 13.21
N ALA A 256 -2.47 -6.77 11.96
CA ALA A 256 -2.94 -8.10 11.56
C ALA A 256 -1.80 -9.14 11.56
N ALA A 257 -0.59 -8.76 11.13
CA ALA A 257 0.59 -9.62 11.19
C ALA A 257 1.05 -9.90 12.63
N SER A 258 0.92 -8.93 13.55
CA SER A 258 1.23 -9.12 14.97
C SER A 258 0.25 -10.08 15.66
N ALA A 259 -1.03 -10.04 15.30
CA ALA A 259 -2.02 -10.97 15.82
C ALA A 259 -1.76 -12.41 15.35
N ALA A 260 -1.37 -12.60 14.09
CA ALA A 260 -1.00 -13.90 13.53
C ALA A 260 0.34 -14.44 14.08
N ALA A 261 1.34 -13.56 14.30
CA ALA A 261 2.61 -13.95 14.87
C ALA A 261 2.51 -14.32 16.35
N GLY A 262 1.62 -13.67 17.12
CA GLY A 262 1.34 -14.01 18.51
C GLY A 262 0.71 -15.41 18.67
N ALA A 263 -0.14 -15.81 17.73
CA ALA A 263 -0.76 -17.13 17.74
C ALA A 263 0.23 -18.27 17.39
N SER A 264 1.23 -18.01 16.56
CA SER A 264 2.23 -19.01 16.16
C SER A 264 3.27 -19.32 17.25
N ALA A 265 3.50 -18.39 18.20
CA ALA A 265 4.51 -18.56 19.25
C ALA A 265 4.09 -19.52 20.38
N VAL A 266 2.79 -19.86 20.50
CA VAL A 266 2.25 -20.69 21.59
C VAL A 266 2.33 -22.18 21.29
N ALA A 267 2.61 -22.59 20.05
CA ALA A 267 2.55 -23.97 19.60
C ALA A 267 3.78 -24.85 19.93
N ALA A 268 4.78 -24.35 20.66
CA ALA A 268 5.99 -25.12 20.94
C ALA A 268 6.34 -25.14 22.42
N SER A 269 5.70 -26.00 23.19
CA SER A 269 6.28 -26.54 24.43
C SER A 269 5.68 -27.89 24.79
N PRO A 270 6.40 -28.98 24.64
CA PRO A 270 6.07 -30.21 25.34
C PRO A 270 6.76 -30.23 26.70
N ALA A 271 5.96 -30.30 27.76
CA ALA A 271 6.46 -30.78 29.04
C ALA A 271 6.72 -32.26 28.92
N SER A 272 7.97 -32.69 28.87
CA SER A 272 8.30 -34.10 29.14
C SER A 272 9.59 -34.19 29.95
N GLY A 273 9.45 -34.78 31.13
CA GLY A 273 10.57 -35.22 31.94
C GLY A 273 11.34 -36.38 31.27
N ALA A 274 12.65 -36.28 31.40
CA ALA A 274 13.64 -37.33 31.30
C ALA A 274 13.45 -38.44 30.25
N ALA A 275 13.85 -38.15 29.02
CA ALA A 275 14.43 -39.14 28.13
C ALA A 275 15.41 -38.42 27.17
N VAL A 276 16.55 -39.04 26.94
CA VAL A 276 17.63 -38.54 26.07
C VAL A 276 17.07 -38.18 24.70
N VAL A 277 16.96 -36.89 24.39
CA VAL A 277 16.51 -36.45 23.08
C VAL A 277 17.69 -36.43 22.13
N ARG A 278 17.80 -37.49 21.29
CA ARG A 278 18.47 -37.42 20.01
C ARG A 278 17.79 -36.33 19.20
N ALA A 279 18.57 -35.51 18.48
CA ALA A 279 18.06 -34.52 17.56
C ALA A 279 16.91 -35.11 16.72
N ALA A 280 15.70 -34.62 16.93
CA ALA A 280 14.49 -35.16 16.33
C ALA A 280 14.52 -34.86 14.83
N ALA A 281 14.30 -35.89 14.03
CA ALA A 281 13.83 -35.74 12.64
C ALA A 281 12.56 -34.88 12.62
N PRO A 282 12.26 -34.15 11.52
CA PRO A 282 11.06 -33.32 11.42
C PRO A 282 9.82 -34.16 11.77
N PRO A 283 8.84 -33.59 12.46
CA PRO A 283 7.67 -34.31 12.94
C PRO A 283 6.96 -34.99 11.77
N GLN A 284 6.84 -36.30 11.83
CA GLN A 284 6.17 -37.13 10.82
C GLN A 284 4.65 -36.89 10.80
N HIS A 285 4.11 -36.16 11.79
CA HIS A 285 2.68 -35.93 11.94
C HIS A 285 2.39 -34.41 12.06
N PRO A 286 1.35 -33.90 11.36
CA PRO A 286 0.99 -32.49 11.39
C PRO A 286 0.52 -32.06 12.80
N VAL A 287 0.88 -30.86 13.19
CA VAL A 287 0.32 -30.18 14.36
C VAL A 287 -1.02 -29.56 13.97
N ARG A 288 -2.10 -29.98 14.66
CA ARG A 288 -3.42 -29.39 14.49
C ARG A 288 -3.68 -28.37 15.60
N LEU A 289 -4.04 -27.17 15.19
CA LEU A 289 -4.36 -26.06 16.09
C LEU A 289 -5.77 -25.58 15.81
N HIS A 290 -6.58 -25.43 16.84
CA HIS A 290 -7.92 -24.87 16.75
C HIS A 290 -8.16 -23.88 17.89
N PHE A 291 -8.63 -22.67 17.53
CA PHE A 291 -8.95 -21.60 18.47
C PHE A 291 -10.39 -21.12 18.20
N GLY A 292 -11.26 -21.19 19.20
CA GLY A 292 -12.67 -20.82 19.07
C GLY A 292 -12.87 -19.30 18.96
N GLN A 293 -12.12 -18.52 19.71
CA GLN A 293 -12.15 -17.05 19.64
C GLN A 293 -10.83 -16.47 20.16
N LEU A 294 -10.31 -15.45 19.49
CA LEU A 294 -9.24 -14.62 20.02
C LEU A 294 -9.81 -13.26 20.42
N LEU A 295 -9.64 -12.87 21.67
CA LEU A 295 -10.01 -11.58 22.25
C LEU A 295 -8.77 -10.73 22.49
N LEU A 296 -8.70 -9.57 21.84
CA LEU A 296 -7.64 -8.57 22.00
C LEU A 296 -8.07 -7.50 22.98
N GLN A 297 -7.23 -7.17 23.98
CA GLN A 297 -7.55 -6.18 24.99
C GLN A 297 -6.37 -5.26 25.30
N ARG A 298 -6.57 -3.96 25.14
CA ARG A 298 -5.61 -2.91 25.51
C ARG A 298 -4.22 -3.14 24.92
N GLY A 299 -4.17 -3.46 23.64
CA GLY A 299 -2.92 -3.62 22.91
C GLY A 299 -2.30 -2.29 22.54
N ARG A 300 -1.00 -2.32 22.29
CA ARG A 300 -0.20 -1.22 21.75
C ARG A 300 0.84 -1.75 20.79
N VAL A 301 1.00 -1.09 19.65
CA VAL A 301 2.06 -1.37 18.69
C VAL A 301 2.76 -0.07 18.33
N THR A 302 4.07 -0.05 18.45
CA THR A 302 4.91 1.07 18.00
C THR A 302 5.62 0.65 16.71
N TYR A 303 5.39 1.38 15.65
CA TYR A 303 6.12 1.25 14.40
C TYR A 303 7.17 2.36 14.32
N THR A 304 8.41 2.01 14.01
CA THR A 304 9.50 2.98 13.78
C THR A 304 10.17 2.66 12.45
N ASP A 305 10.26 3.67 11.58
CA ASP A 305 10.96 3.61 10.31
C ASP A 305 12.26 4.41 10.39
N ASN A 306 13.39 3.71 10.40
CA ASN A 306 14.73 4.28 10.39
C ASN A 306 15.33 4.38 8.98
N PHE A 307 14.63 3.87 7.96
CA PHE A 307 15.05 3.98 6.56
C PHE A 307 14.91 5.40 6.02
N ILE A 308 14.03 6.20 6.61
CA ILE A 308 13.88 7.62 6.30
C ILE A 308 14.53 8.51 7.36
N LYS A 309 14.95 9.72 6.94
CA LYS A 309 15.50 10.74 7.82
C LYS A 309 14.72 12.05 7.67
N PRO A 310 14.28 12.66 8.79
CA PRO A 310 14.25 12.11 10.14
C PRO A 310 13.39 10.85 10.20
N ASN A 311 13.67 9.96 11.16
CA ASN A 311 12.90 8.73 11.33
C ASN A 311 11.43 9.01 11.64
N TYR A 312 10.56 8.10 11.18
CA TYR A 312 9.13 8.17 11.44
C TYR A 312 8.74 7.18 12.53
N THR A 313 7.87 7.60 13.45
CA THR A 313 7.31 6.72 14.47
C THR A 313 5.80 6.90 14.57
N ALA A 314 5.08 5.78 14.52
CA ALA A 314 3.63 5.71 14.73
C ALA A 314 3.31 4.80 15.91
N ASN A 315 2.38 5.21 16.75
CA ASN A 315 1.92 4.45 17.90
C ASN A 315 0.44 4.11 17.74
N LEU A 316 0.14 2.84 17.51
CA LEU A 316 -1.19 2.28 17.63
C LEU A 316 -1.46 1.94 19.09
N VAL A 317 -2.50 2.51 19.67
CA VAL A 317 -2.87 2.33 21.08
C VAL A 317 -4.32 1.89 21.21
N ALA A 318 -4.68 1.40 22.40
CA ALA A 318 -6.03 0.92 22.69
C ALA A 318 -6.52 -0.11 21.66
N ILE A 319 -5.65 -1.01 21.22
CA ILE A 319 -6.04 -2.09 20.32
C ILE A 319 -6.96 -3.04 21.07
N ASN A 320 -8.22 -3.14 20.64
CA ASN A 320 -9.23 -4.02 21.20
C ASN A 320 -10.01 -4.67 20.06
N GLY A 321 -10.51 -5.87 20.30
CA GLY A 321 -11.36 -6.51 19.29
C GLY A 321 -11.40 -8.02 19.42
N THR A 322 -12.03 -8.64 18.43
CA THR A 322 -12.23 -10.08 18.38
C THR A 322 -11.86 -10.65 17.01
N ILE A 323 -11.31 -11.84 17.02
CA ILE A 323 -11.18 -12.71 15.86
C ILE A 323 -11.94 -13.98 16.18
N GLY A 324 -12.82 -14.43 15.30
CA GLY A 324 -13.61 -15.65 15.49
C GLY A 324 -12.80 -16.93 15.43
N ALA A 325 -13.44 -18.05 15.27
CA ALA A 325 -12.78 -19.36 15.25
C ALA A 325 -11.87 -19.54 14.03
N PHE A 326 -10.66 -20.03 14.24
CA PHE A 326 -9.70 -20.38 13.20
C PHE A 326 -8.82 -21.56 13.62
N GLY A 327 -8.26 -22.26 12.66
CA GLY A 327 -7.39 -23.41 12.89
C GLY A 327 -6.63 -23.82 11.64
N THR A 328 -5.74 -24.81 11.79
CA THR A 328 -4.90 -25.32 10.69
C THR A 328 -5.69 -26.08 9.63
N ASP A 329 -6.87 -26.58 9.97
CA ASP A 329 -7.80 -27.32 9.12
C ASP A 329 -9.15 -26.60 8.92
N SER A 330 -9.24 -25.32 9.29
CA SER A 330 -10.45 -24.53 9.16
C SER A 330 -10.80 -24.27 7.71
N THR A 331 -12.01 -24.67 7.29
CA THR A 331 -12.56 -24.41 5.95
C THR A 331 -13.27 -23.06 5.87
N ALA A 332 -13.77 -22.55 6.99
CA ALA A 332 -14.44 -21.26 7.07
C ALA A 332 -13.48 -20.17 7.61
N PRO A 333 -13.43 -18.99 6.98
CA PRO A 333 -12.64 -17.90 7.50
C PRO A 333 -13.23 -17.31 8.78
N ALA A 334 -12.36 -16.90 9.70
CA ALA A 334 -12.71 -16.30 10.97
C ALA A 334 -13.13 -14.82 10.81
N PRO A 335 -14.27 -14.38 11.34
CA PRO A 335 -14.62 -12.97 11.37
C PRO A 335 -13.65 -12.16 12.24
N VAL A 336 -13.33 -10.96 11.80
CA VAL A 336 -12.45 -9.99 12.45
C VAL A 336 -13.22 -8.71 12.73
N ASP A 337 -13.15 -8.22 13.95
CA ASP A 337 -13.61 -6.88 14.34
C ASP A 337 -12.63 -6.30 15.36
N VAL A 338 -11.74 -5.43 14.89
CA VAL A 338 -10.66 -4.85 15.70
C VAL A 338 -10.66 -3.34 15.55
N GLY A 339 -10.62 -2.64 16.68
CA GLY A 339 -10.47 -1.20 16.75
C GLY A 339 -9.15 -0.81 17.42
N ALA A 340 -8.60 0.33 17.01
CA ALA A 340 -7.42 0.96 17.59
C ALA A 340 -7.48 2.48 17.43
N ASN A 341 -6.55 3.19 18.08
CA ASN A 341 -6.32 4.61 17.82
C ASN A 341 -4.86 4.82 17.42
N LEU A 342 -4.65 5.62 16.40
CA LEU A 342 -3.33 6.14 16.11
C LEU A 342 -3.06 7.32 17.07
N ALA A 343 -2.04 7.21 17.93
CA ALA A 343 -1.78 8.22 18.96
C ALA A 343 -1.54 9.61 18.34
N GLY A 344 -2.33 10.59 18.75
CA GLY A 344 -2.34 11.95 18.20
C GLY A 344 -3.18 12.12 16.91
N ASN A 345 -3.89 11.07 16.50
CA ASN A 345 -4.74 11.03 15.28
C ASN A 345 -6.04 10.26 15.57
N GLY A 346 -6.86 10.06 14.55
CA GLY A 346 -8.17 9.47 14.67
C GLY A 346 -8.22 7.95 14.89
N PRO A 347 -9.44 7.40 15.01
CA PRO A 347 -9.66 5.98 15.18
C PRO A 347 -9.33 5.18 13.92
N ILE A 348 -8.92 3.94 14.13
CA ILE A 348 -8.73 2.92 13.09
C ILE A 348 -9.65 1.75 13.40
N THR A 349 -10.37 1.23 12.39
CA THR A 349 -11.14 -0.01 12.51
C THR A 349 -10.73 -1.01 11.44
N ILE A 350 -10.74 -2.30 11.78
CA ILE A 350 -10.44 -3.40 10.87
C ILE A 350 -11.55 -4.42 11.00
N LYS A 351 -12.25 -4.69 9.91
CA LYS A 351 -13.36 -5.65 9.86
C LYS A 351 -13.22 -6.57 8.65
N GLY A 352 -13.79 -7.76 8.76
CA GLY A 352 -13.79 -8.72 7.66
C GLY A 352 -13.54 -10.13 8.13
N THR A 353 -12.76 -10.89 7.37
CA THR A 353 -12.48 -12.31 7.67
C THR A 353 -11.03 -12.67 7.39
N VAL A 354 -10.50 -13.65 8.15
CA VAL A 354 -9.15 -14.19 7.96
C VAL A 354 -9.14 -15.71 8.13
N ASN A 355 -8.26 -16.40 7.42
CA ASN A 355 -7.92 -17.78 7.69
C ASN A 355 -6.39 -17.93 7.74
N PRO A 356 -5.76 -17.66 8.91
CA PRO A 356 -4.32 -17.43 8.99
C PRO A 356 -3.47 -18.67 9.10
N LEU A 357 -4.06 -19.82 9.51
CA LEU A 357 -3.30 -21.04 9.87
C LEU A 357 -3.38 -22.15 8.83
N ILE A 358 -4.17 -21.99 7.78
CA ILE A 358 -4.22 -22.95 6.66
C ILE A 358 -2.95 -22.85 5.81
N GLU A 359 -2.68 -23.86 5.00
CA GLU A 359 -1.48 -23.97 4.16
C GLU A 359 -1.27 -22.72 3.28
N LYS A 360 -2.35 -22.19 2.72
CA LYS A 360 -2.37 -20.91 1.99
C LYS A 360 -3.25 -19.91 2.72
N PRO A 361 -2.69 -19.06 3.57
CA PRO A 361 -3.46 -18.08 4.32
C PRO A 361 -4.33 -17.21 3.42
N SER A 362 -5.54 -16.90 3.87
CA SER A 362 -6.47 -16.02 3.18
C SER A 362 -6.98 -14.92 4.09
N LEU A 363 -7.30 -13.78 3.50
CA LEU A 363 -7.95 -12.67 4.19
C LEU A 363 -8.87 -11.90 3.23
N ASP A 364 -9.90 -11.30 3.81
CA ASP A 364 -10.76 -10.32 3.16
C ASP A 364 -11.10 -9.27 4.24
N LEU A 365 -10.34 -8.18 4.25
CA LEU A 365 -10.35 -7.19 5.33
C LEU A 365 -10.62 -5.80 4.79
N THR A 366 -11.52 -5.10 5.45
CA THR A 366 -11.70 -3.66 5.30
C THR A 366 -11.12 -2.95 6.52
N ALA A 367 -10.26 -1.98 6.27
CA ALA A 367 -9.71 -1.12 7.31
C ALA A 367 -10.05 0.34 7.01
N THR A 368 -10.52 1.06 8.03
CA THR A 368 -10.85 2.48 7.92
C THR A 368 -10.04 3.29 8.92
N ALA A 369 -9.59 4.46 8.51
CA ALA A 369 -8.96 5.41 9.41
C ALA A 369 -9.38 6.83 9.02
N HIS A 370 -9.73 7.63 10.00
CA HIS A 370 -10.24 8.98 9.80
C HIS A 370 -9.42 10.01 10.57
N ASP A 371 -9.43 11.25 10.05
CA ASP A 371 -8.79 12.42 10.67
C ASP A 371 -7.28 12.26 10.96
N ILE A 372 -6.57 11.49 10.12
CA ILE A 372 -5.12 11.31 10.25
C ILE A 372 -4.40 12.60 9.87
N GLU A 373 -3.59 13.15 10.77
CA GLU A 373 -2.77 14.33 10.49
C GLU A 373 -1.62 13.99 9.53
N LEU A 374 -1.66 14.56 8.32
CA LEU A 374 -0.64 14.32 7.30
C LEU A 374 0.72 14.93 7.62
N THR A 375 0.78 15.93 8.51
CA THR A 375 2.04 16.52 8.96
C THR A 375 3.00 15.52 9.55
N ASN A 376 2.48 14.45 10.17
CA ASN A 376 3.28 13.34 10.70
C ASN A 376 3.97 12.52 9.59
N LEU A 377 3.49 12.58 8.35
CA LEU A 377 4.07 11.91 7.19
C LEU A 377 5.10 12.78 6.44
N THR A 378 5.42 13.95 6.98
CA THR A 378 6.44 14.86 6.41
C THR A 378 7.77 14.18 6.09
N PRO A 379 8.33 13.26 6.91
CA PRO A 379 9.56 12.58 6.55
C PRO A 379 9.50 11.85 5.21
N TYR A 380 8.36 11.24 4.91
CA TYR A 380 8.14 10.54 3.63
C TYR A 380 7.97 11.53 2.47
N SER A 381 7.14 12.56 2.64
CA SER A 381 6.89 13.53 1.59
C SER A 381 8.14 14.36 1.26
N ALA A 382 8.92 14.73 2.27
CA ALA A 382 10.18 15.44 2.07
C ALA A 382 11.20 14.56 1.32
N LYS A 383 11.35 13.29 1.73
CA LYS A 383 12.30 12.36 1.09
C LYS A 383 11.94 12.08 -0.36
N TYR A 384 10.68 11.77 -0.64
CA TYR A 384 10.27 11.22 -1.93
C TYR A 384 9.67 12.24 -2.89
N ALA A 385 8.98 13.24 -2.35
CA ALA A 385 8.37 14.30 -3.14
C ALA A 385 9.16 15.62 -3.15
N GLY A 386 10.11 15.78 -2.24
CA GLY A 386 10.89 17.01 -2.09
C GLY A 386 10.13 18.14 -1.38
N TYR A 387 9.00 17.85 -0.74
CA TYR A 387 8.18 18.85 -0.06
C TYR A 387 7.70 18.34 1.29
N PRO A 388 7.96 19.05 2.39
CA PRO A 388 7.34 18.75 3.69
C PRO A 388 5.85 19.09 3.64
N ILE A 389 5.02 18.31 4.36
CA ILE A 389 3.61 18.59 4.52
C ILE A 389 3.44 19.53 5.72
N THR A 390 2.79 20.68 5.51
CA THR A 390 2.54 21.67 6.56
C THR A 390 1.10 21.62 7.08
N LYS A 391 0.16 21.08 6.29
CA LYS A 391 -1.25 20.93 6.64
C LYS A 391 -1.89 19.82 5.83
N GLY A 392 -2.89 19.18 6.40
CA GLY A 392 -3.78 18.25 5.71
C GLY A 392 -4.23 17.12 6.60
N LYS A 393 -5.43 16.61 6.34
CA LYS A 393 -6.02 15.45 6.98
C LYS A 393 -6.27 14.35 5.98
N LEU A 394 -6.08 13.13 6.40
CA LEU A 394 -6.24 11.92 5.60
C LEU A 394 -7.36 11.06 6.18
N ASN A 395 -8.29 10.67 5.34
CA ASN A 395 -9.24 9.59 5.60
C ASN A 395 -8.99 8.48 4.58
N VAL A 396 -9.01 7.24 5.03
CA VAL A 396 -8.78 6.08 4.17
C VAL A 396 -9.77 4.96 4.45
N ASP A 397 -10.26 4.36 3.37
CA ASP A 397 -11.03 3.12 3.39
C ASP A 397 -10.29 2.10 2.51
N LEU A 398 -9.73 1.09 3.15
CA LEU A 398 -8.83 0.11 2.56
C LEU A 398 -9.51 -1.25 2.52
N HIS A 399 -9.62 -1.86 1.37
CA HIS A 399 -10.12 -3.22 1.22
C HIS A 399 -9.03 -4.12 0.65
N TYR A 400 -8.62 -5.11 1.43
CA TYR A 400 -7.55 -6.05 1.09
C TYR A 400 -8.08 -7.46 1.03
N LYS A 401 -7.87 -8.13 -0.09
CA LYS A 401 -8.19 -9.54 -0.29
C LYS A 401 -6.94 -10.31 -0.68
N LEU A 402 -6.63 -11.36 0.06
CA LEU A 402 -5.59 -12.33 -0.24
C LEU A 402 -6.23 -13.69 -0.48
N ASP A 403 -5.98 -14.25 -1.63
CA ASP A 403 -6.44 -15.60 -1.98
C ASP A 403 -5.36 -16.28 -2.84
N ASN A 404 -4.96 -17.48 -2.47
CA ASN A 404 -3.96 -18.27 -3.20
C ASN A 404 -2.67 -17.50 -3.55
N ASP A 405 -2.10 -16.78 -2.57
CA ASP A 405 -0.91 -15.92 -2.70
C ASP A 405 -1.11 -14.67 -3.58
N LEU A 406 -2.31 -14.45 -4.12
CA LEU A 406 -2.64 -13.26 -4.88
C LEU A 406 -3.30 -12.22 -3.95
N LEU A 407 -2.62 -11.09 -3.81
CA LEU A 407 -3.14 -9.93 -3.12
C LEU A 407 -3.85 -9.02 -4.13
N SER A 408 -5.09 -8.66 -3.85
CA SER A 408 -5.78 -7.55 -4.47
C SER A 408 -6.25 -6.56 -3.39
N ALA A 409 -6.10 -5.29 -3.66
CA ALA A 409 -6.54 -4.24 -2.74
C ALA A 409 -7.19 -3.10 -3.50
N ASN A 410 -8.23 -2.54 -2.93
CA ASN A 410 -8.85 -1.29 -3.37
C ASN A 410 -8.77 -0.29 -2.22
N ASN A 411 -8.24 0.90 -2.50
CA ASN A 411 -7.96 1.88 -1.49
C ASN A 411 -8.60 3.20 -1.87
N HIS A 412 -9.62 3.60 -1.16
CA HIS A 412 -10.20 4.92 -1.27
C HIS A 412 -9.45 5.87 -0.33
N ILE A 413 -8.90 6.92 -0.89
CA ILE A 413 -8.08 7.92 -0.20
C ILE A 413 -8.75 9.27 -0.36
N PHE A 414 -9.15 9.86 0.76
CA PHE A 414 -9.67 11.21 0.82
C PHE A 414 -8.72 12.08 1.64
N ILE A 415 -8.20 13.13 1.01
CA ILE A 415 -7.31 14.10 1.65
C ILE A 415 -7.95 15.47 1.64
N ASP A 416 -8.06 16.07 2.83
CA ASP A 416 -8.55 17.43 3.01
C ASP A 416 -7.40 18.40 3.24
N GLN A 417 -7.39 19.53 2.50
CA GLN A 417 -6.52 20.69 2.66
C GLN A 417 -5.01 20.38 2.67
N LEU A 418 -4.55 19.40 1.88
CA LEU A 418 -3.11 19.13 1.74
C LEU A 418 -2.34 20.38 1.33
N THR A 419 -1.38 20.79 2.15
CA THR A 419 -0.52 21.94 1.88
C THR A 419 0.94 21.55 2.08
N PHE A 420 1.76 21.88 1.07
CA PHE A 420 3.20 21.70 1.12
C PHE A 420 3.93 22.96 1.57
N GLY A 421 5.02 22.76 2.31
CA GLY A 421 6.00 23.79 2.63
C GLY A 421 6.94 24.09 1.46
N GLU A 422 8.06 24.72 1.78
CA GLU A 422 9.11 25.01 0.80
C GLU A 422 9.76 23.74 0.27
N HIS A 423 10.28 23.82 -0.97
CA HIS A 423 11.01 22.71 -1.57
C HIS A 423 12.31 22.43 -0.81
N VAL A 424 12.56 21.16 -0.53
CA VAL A 424 13.78 20.67 0.09
C VAL A 424 14.58 19.91 -0.96
N GLU A 425 15.77 20.38 -1.27
CA GLU A 425 16.66 19.69 -2.20
C GLU A 425 17.05 18.32 -1.62
N ASN A 426 16.85 17.29 -2.43
CA ASN A 426 17.06 15.91 -2.04
C ASN A 426 17.26 15.04 -3.30
N ASP A 427 18.36 14.33 -3.36
CA ASP A 427 18.74 13.46 -4.50
C ASP A 427 17.77 12.28 -4.71
N THR A 428 17.00 11.91 -3.67
CA THR A 428 16.04 10.82 -3.73
C THR A 428 14.63 11.27 -4.12
N ALA A 429 14.38 12.58 -4.15
CA ALA A 429 13.07 13.11 -4.52
C ALA A 429 12.78 12.94 -6.01
N THR A 430 11.51 12.73 -6.32
CA THR A 430 11.06 12.69 -7.72
C THR A 430 11.30 14.03 -8.40
N LYS A 431 11.71 14.00 -9.67
CA LYS A 431 11.84 15.19 -10.51
C LYS A 431 10.52 15.63 -11.16
N LEU A 432 9.44 14.91 -10.90
CA LEU A 432 8.12 15.26 -11.38
C LEU A 432 7.61 16.54 -10.71
N PRO A 433 6.83 17.39 -11.38
CA PRO A 433 6.25 18.61 -10.80
C PRO A 433 5.11 18.25 -9.83
N VAL A 434 5.46 17.81 -8.62
CA VAL A 434 4.53 17.32 -7.60
C VAL A 434 3.44 18.33 -7.26
N ARG A 435 3.78 19.62 -7.16
CA ARG A 435 2.79 20.68 -6.87
C ARG A 435 1.72 20.77 -7.95
N LEU A 436 2.11 20.64 -9.22
CA LEU A 436 1.15 20.62 -10.32
C LEU A 436 0.26 19.37 -10.24
N ALA A 437 0.85 18.18 -10.00
CA ALA A 437 0.07 16.96 -9.86
C ALA A 437 -1.00 17.08 -8.75
N ILE A 438 -0.60 17.60 -7.60
CA ILE A 438 -1.52 17.80 -6.46
C ILE A 438 -2.59 18.87 -6.80
N ALA A 439 -2.23 19.94 -7.50
CA ALA A 439 -3.20 20.95 -7.95
C ALA A 439 -4.23 20.35 -8.93
N LEU A 440 -3.80 19.45 -9.82
CA LEU A 440 -4.69 18.72 -10.73
C LEU A 440 -5.62 17.74 -10.01
N LEU A 441 -5.13 17.09 -8.94
CA LEU A 441 -5.92 16.16 -8.13
C LEU A 441 -6.93 16.87 -7.21
N LYS A 442 -6.59 18.08 -6.70
CA LYS A 442 -7.49 18.86 -5.84
C LYS A 442 -8.74 19.32 -6.59
N ASN A 443 -9.88 19.27 -5.92
CA ASN A 443 -11.10 19.95 -6.36
C ASN A 443 -11.13 21.43 -5.88
N SER A 444 -12.22 22.17 -6.17
CA SER A 444 -12.42 23.56 -5.77
C SER A 444 -12.44 23.80 -4.25
N ARG A 445 -12.74 22.75 -3.47
CA ARG A 445 -12.71 22.79 -2.00
C ARG A 445 -11.35 22.48 -1.40
N GLY A 446 -10.35 22.13 -2.23
CA GLY A 446 -9.02 21.73 -1.78
C GLY A 446 -8.91 20.26 -1.35
N GLU A 447 -9.90 19.45 -1.68
CA GLU A 447 -9.99 18.02 -1.38
C GLU A 447 -9.40 17.20 -2.53
N ILE A 448 -8.77 16.08 -2.19
CA ILE A 448 -8.33 15.05 -3.13
C ILE A 448 -9.10 13.78 -2.79
N ASP A 449 -9.82 13.25 -3.76
CA ASP A 449 -10.60 12.02 -3.64
C ASP A 449 -10.15 11.06 -4.74
N VAL A 450 -9.49 9.97 -4.37
CA VAL A 450 -8.90 9.03 -5.33
C VAL A 450 -9.07 7.59 -4.87
N ASN A 451 -9.36 6.73 -5.82
CA ASN A 451 -9.34 5.29 -5.64
C ASN A 451 -8.04 4.72 -6.19
N VAL A 452 -7.39 3.88 -5.38
CA VAL A 452 -6.03 3.43 -5.64
C VAL A 452 -5.95 1.92 -5.44
N PRO A 453 -6.26 1.07 -6.48
CA PRO A 453 -6.11 -0.37 -6.38
C PRO A 453 -4.64 -0.83 -6.42
N VAL A 454 -4.36 -1.95 -5.74
CA VAL A 454 -3.08 -2.65 -5.73
C VAL A 454 -3.31 -4.12 -5.99
N SER A 455 -2.45 -4.73 -6.77
CA SER A 455 -2.41 -6.17 -6.93
C SER A 455 -0.98 -6.69 -6.99
N GLY A 456 -0.78 -7.94 -6.54
CA GLY A 456 0.54 -8.56 -6.59
C GLY A 456 0.52 -9.97 -6.02
N SER A 457 1.61 -10.71 -6.19
CA SER A 457 1.78 -12.03 -5.61
C SER A 457 2.75 -11.98 -4.45
N LEU A 458 2.35 -12.55 -3.29
CA LEU A 458 3.21 -12.64 -2.08
C LEU A 458 4.41 -13.56 -2.30
N SER A 459 4.31 -14.51 -3.24
CA SER A 459 5.41 -15.41 -3.60
C SER A 459 6.48 -14.77 -4.49
N ASN A 460 6.23 -13.57 -5.03
CA ASN A 460 7.25 -12.83 -5.75
C ASN A 460 8.32 -12.30 -4.78
N PRO A 461 9.61 -12.65 -4.95
CA PRO A 461 10.68 -12.17 -4.06
C PRO A 461 10.86 -10.65 -4.05
N GLU A 462 10.43 -9.95 -5.09
CA GLU A 462 10.42 -8.48 -5.17
C GLU A 462 9.18 -7.85 -4.50
N PHE A 463 8.27 -8.66 -3.97
CA PHE A 463 7.06 -8.18 -3.35
C PHE A 463 7.36 -7.41 -2.05
N SER A 464 7.12 -6.12 -2.06
CA SER A 464 7.21 -5.24 -0.91
C SER A 464 5.97 -4.36 -0.85
N ILE A 465 5.19 -4.47 0.20
CA ILE A 465 3.97 -3.66 0.37
C ILE A 465 4.30 -2.16 0.31
N GLY A 466 5.34 -1.72 1.01
CA GLY A 466 5.78 -0.32 0.97
C GLY A 466 6.25 0.14 -0.41
N GLY A 467 6.96 -0.72 -1.15
CA GLY A 467 7.38 -0.44 -2.52
C GLY A 467 6.21 -0.35 -3.49
N LEU A 468 5.20 -1.20 -3.34
CA LEU A 468 3.97 -1.14 -4.15
C LEU A 468 3.19 0.16 -3.90
N ILE A 469 3.00 0.53 -2.65
CA ILE A 469 2.34 1.77 -2.25
C ILE A 469 3.03 2.96 -2.89
N TRP A 470 4.35 3.03 -2.76
CA TRP A 470 5.11 4.16 -3.28
C TRP A 470 5.10 4.23 -4.81
N ARG A 471 5.26 3.10 -5.51
CA ARG A 471 5.11 3.03 -6.98
C ARG A 471 3.75 3.55 -7.43
N ALA A 472 2.72 3.24 -6.71
CA ALA A 472 1.37 3.65 -7.03
C ALA A 472 1.14 5.15 -6.83
N VAL A 473 1.67 5.74 -5.75
CA VAL A 473 1.65 7.20 -5.55
C VAL A 473 2.44 7.90 -6.65
N LEU A 474 3.62 7.41 -6.99
CA LEU A 474 4.41 7.96 -8.09
C LEU A 474 3.71 7.82 -9.45
N ASN A 475 3.05 6.69 -9.72
CA ASN A 475 2.28 6.48 -10.95
C ASN A 475 1.09 7.46 -11.03
N LEU A 476 0.40 7.71 -9.90
CA LEU A 476 -0.67 8.70 -9.85
C LEU A 476 -0.14 10.11 -10.15
N ILE A 477 0.98 10.50 -9.55
CA ILE A 477 1.65 11.77 -9.81
C ILE A 477 2.09 11.84 -11.28
N ALA A 478 2.73 10.80 -11.80
CA ALA A 478 3.19 10.74 -13.18
C ALA A 478 2.02 10.87 -14.16
N LYS A 479 0.93 10.14 -13.94
CA LYS A 479 -0.29 10.20 -14.76
C LYS A 479 -0.91 11.60 -14.75
N ALA A 480 -0.97 12.23 -13.60
CA ALA A 480 -1.49 13.61 -13.48
C ALA A 480 -0.67 14.61 -14.30
N VAL A 481 0.65 14.42 -14.37
CA VAL A 481 1.56 15.33 -15.08
C VAL A 481 1.65 15.03 -16.59
N THR A 482 1.72 13.74 -16.96
CA THR A 482 1.92 13.34 -18.36
C THR A 482 0.66 13.41 -19.21
N SER A 483 -0.50 13.27 -18.58
CA SER A 483 -1.79 13.29 -19.27
C SER A 483 -2.84 14.09 -18.48
N PRO A 484 -2.58 15.38 -18.23
CA PRO A 484 -3.42 16.19 -17.34
C PRO A 484 -4.84 16.35 -17.87
N PHE A 485 -5.01 16.51 -19.19
CA PHE A 485 -6.33 16.65 -19.81
C PHE A 485 -7.13 15.34 -19.81
N THR A 486 -6.46 14.18 -19.94
CA THR A 486 -7.11 12.87 -19.81
C THR A 486 -7.62 12.67 -18.39
N LEU A 487 -6.83 13.02 -17.38
CA LEU A 487 -7.26 12.95 -15.98
C LEU A 487 -8.50 13.83 -15.72
N LEU A 488 -8.50 15.04 -16.25
CA LEU A 488 -9.61 15.98 -16.10
C LEU A 488 -10.85 15.55 -16.91
N ALA A 489 -10.65 15.00 -18.11
CA ALA A 489 -11.76 14.53 -18.96
C ALA A 489 -12.57 13.41 -18.31
N HIS A 490 -11.94 12.51 -17.55
CA HIS A 490 -12.65 11.49 -16.79
C HIS A 490 -13.64 12.08 -15.78
N ALA A 491 -13.34 13.23 -15.21
CA ALA A 491 -14.21 13.90 -14.24
C ALA A 491 -15.36 14.70 -14.88
N PHE A 492 -15.15 15.22 -16.12
CA PHE A 492 -16.08 16.16 -16.77
C PHE A 492 -16.73 15.62 -18.05
N GLY A 493 -16.37 14.42 -18.47
CA GLY A 493 -16.81 13.79 -19.72
C GLY A 493 -16.10 14.37 -20.94
N GLY A 494 -15.57 13.54 -21.80
CA GLY A 494 -14.92 13.92 -23.04
C GLY A 494 -13.69 13.07 -23.38
N ASP A 495 -13.16 13.28 -24.58
CA ASP A 495 -11.89 12.70 -25.01
C ASP A 495 -10.74 13.58 -24.48
N GLY A 496 -9.99 13.07 -23.52
CA GLY A 496 -8.94 13.83 -22.85
C GLY A 496 -7.80 14.28 -23.74
N GLU A 497 -7.42 13.50 -24.73
CA GLU A 497 -6.38 13.90 -25.69
C GLU A 497 -6.86 15.08 -26.55
N ALA A 498 -8.13 15.08 -26.95
CA ALA A 498 -8.73 16.14 -27.75
C ALA A 498 -8.92 17.47 -26.99
N LEU A 499 -8.86 17.46 -25.65
CA LEU A 499 -8.99 18.69 -24.82
C LEU A 499 -7.65 19.43 -24.64
N GLY A 500 -6.52 18.86 -25.02
CA GLY A 500 -5.21 19.48 -24.92
C GLY A 500 -4.95 20.59 -25.93
N TYR A 501 -5.86 20.81 -26.89
CA TYR A 501 -5.72 21.80 -27.95
C TYR A 501 -7.08 22.17 -28.57
N VAL A 502 -7.10 23.31 -29.26
CA VAL A 502 -8.19 23.70 -30.17
C VAL A 502 -7.66 23.97 -31.55
N GLU A 503 -8.39 23.49 -32.57
CA GLU A 503 -8.02 23.54 -33.98
C GLU A 503 -8.55 24.76 -34.66
N PHE A 504 -7.84 25.20 -35.73
CA PHE A 504 -8.19 26.30 -36.59
C PHE A 504 -8.10 25.87 -38.05
N GLU A 505 -8.87 26.53 -38.89
CA GLU A 505 -8.70 26.42 -40.34
C GLU A 505 -7.35 26.99 -40.76
N PRO A 506 -6.69 26.41 -41.79
CA PRO A 506 -5.44 26.94 -42.33
C PRO A 506 -5.54 28.43 -42.64
N GLY A 507 -4.57 29.21 -42.19
CA GLY A 507 -4.52 30.68 -42.39
C GLY A 507 -5.59 31.47 -41.65
N ARG A 508 -6.37 30.87 -40.75
CA ARG A 508 -7.44 31.52 -40.00
C ARG A 508 -7.18 31.52 -38.51
N SER A 509 -7.76 32.48 -37.81
CA SER A 509 -7.76 32.61 -36.34
C SER A 509 -9.17 32.65 -35.75
N LYS A 510 -10.20 32.36 -36.55
CA LYS A 510 -11.58 32.28 -36.06
C LYS A 510 -11.84 30.92 -35.42
N LEU A 511 -12.44 30.92 -34.23
CA LEU A 511 -12.86 29.71 -33.54
C LEU A 511 -14.09 29.09 -34.21
N SER A 512 -14.02 27.79 -34.47
CA SER A 512 -15.17 27.00 -34.90
C SER A 512 -16.11 26.70 -33.68
N ASP A 513 -17.36 26.34 -33.97
CA ASP A 513 -18.31 25.93 -32.91
C ASP A 513 -17.82 24.72 -32.11
N ALA A 514 -17.11 23.81 -32.77
CA ALA A 514 -16.47 22.67 -32.09
C ALA A 514 -15.37 23.14 -31.13
N SER A 515 -14.51 24.07 -31.56
CA SER A 515 -13.48 24.67 -30.71
C SER A 515 -14.07 25.43 -29.53
N GLN A 516 -15.18 26.17 -29.75
CA GLN A 516 -15.89 26.88 -28.67
C GLN A 516 -16.43 25.91 -27.61
N LYS A 517 -17.05 24.80 -28.01
CA LYS A 517 -17.53 23.76 -27.08
C LYS A 517 -16.39 23.15 -26.26
N LYS A 518 -15.23 22.87 -26.87
CA LYS A 518 -14.03 22.43 -26.15
C LYS A 518 -13.59 23.45 -25.10
N LEU A 519 -13.55 24.74 -25.47
CA LEU A 519 -13.19 25.82 -24.56
C LEU A 519 -14.19 25.98 -23.40
N ASP A 520 -15.47 25.76 -23.62
CA ASP A 520 -16.49 25.76 -22.57
C ASP A 520 -16.24 24.61 -21.57
N THR A 521 -15.85 23.46 -22.07
CA THR A 521 -15.46 22.33 -21.19
C THR A 521 -14.22 22.69 -20.38
N ILE A 522 -13.19 23.26 -21.02
CA ILE A 522 -11.96 23.71 -20.34
C ILE A 522 -12.27 24.78 -19.28
N SER A 523 -13.16 25.73 -19.57
CA SER A 523 -13.53 26.75 -18.58
C SER A 523 -14.17 26.16 -17.34
N LYS A 524 -15.06 25.16 -17.48
CA LYS A 524 -15.67 24.42 -16.36
C LYS A 524 -14.60 23.64 -15.56
N MET A 525 -13.68 22.98 -16.26
CA MET A 525 -12.57 22.25 -15.62
C MET A 525 -11.69 23.21 -14.80
N LEU A 526 -11.35 24.37 -15.33
CA LEU A 526 -10.54 25.37 -14.63
C LEU A 526 -11.28 26.03 -13.47
N ALA A 527 -12.61 26.14 -13.53
CA ALA A 527 -13.41 26.60 -12.38
C ALA A 527 -13.31 25.65 -11.18
N GLU A 528 -13.29 24.35 -11.44
CA GLU A 528 -13.10 23.32 -10.39
C GLU A 528 -11.63 23.20 -9.91
N LYS A 529 -10.69 23.83 -10.61
CA LYS A 529 -9.25 23.75 -10.33
C LYS A 529 -8.63 25.14 -10.16
N PRO A 530 -8.95 25.88 -9.08
CA PRO A 530 -8.59 27.29 -8.94
C PRO A 530 -7.07 27.56 -8.93
N SER A 531 -6.26 26.58 -8.56
CA SER A 531 -4.79 26.69 -8.50
C SER A 531 -4.10 26.50 -9.86
N ILE A 532 -4.81 26.02 -10.88
CA ILE A 532 -4.21 25.71 -12.18
C ILE A 532 -4.16 26.97 -13.05
N ARG A 533 -3.02 27.18 -13.70
CA ARG A 533 -2.79 28.20 -14.73
C ARG A 533 -2.84 27.55 -16.11
N LEU A 534 -3.34 28.30 -17.11
CA LEU A 534 -3.46 27.85 -18.48
C LEU A 534 -2.50 28.64 -19.37
N ASP A 535 -1.53 27.96 -19.93
CA ASP A 535 -0.68 28.50 -20.98
C ASP A 535 -1.33 28.28 -22.35
N LEU A 536 -1.42 29.34 -23.17
CA LEU A 536 -1.96 29.31 -24.52
C LEU A 536 -0.79 29.42 -25.51
N ILE A 537 -0.52 28.34 -26.24
CA ILE A 537 0.62 28.19 -27.14
C ILE A 537 0.09 28.23 -28.57
N GLY A 538 0.07 29.41 -29.21
CA GLY A 538 -0.29 29.51 -30.60
C GLY A 538 0.67 28.72 -31.49
N ARG A 539 0.13 27.88 -32.37
CA ARG A 539 0.93 27.08 -33.30
C ARG A 539 0.49 27.29 -34.73
N VAL A 540 1.44 27.25 -35.64
CA VAL A 540 1.22 27.24 -37.10
C VAL A 540 1.95 26.08 -37.74
N ASP A 541 1.40 25.64 -38.85
CA ASP A 541 2.00 24.68 -39.76
C ASP A 541 2.30 25.41 -41.08
N PRO A 542 3.57 25.71 -41.38
CA PRO A 542 3.92 26.46 -42.59
C PRO A 542 3.37 25.84 -43.88
N ASP A 543 3.35 24.52 -43.98
CA ASP A 543 2.88 23.81 -45.17
C ASP A 543 1.38 24.04 -45.44
N LYS A 544 0.60 24.26 -44.39
CA LYS A 544 -0.85 24.48 -44.47
C LYS A 544 -1.21 25.98 -44.33
N ASP A 545 -0.54 26.66 -43.41
CA ASP A 545 -0.91 28.05 -43.07
C ASP A 545 -0.43 29.08 -44.09
N LEU A 546 0.71 28.86 -44.78
CA LEU A 546 1.12 29.78 -45.86
C LEU A 546 0.12 29.81 -47.02
N PRO A 547 -0.32 28.65 -47.57
CA PRO A 547 -1.40 28.64 -48.56
C PRO A 547 -2.69 29.27 -47.97
N GLY A 548 -3.08 28.90 -46.76
CA GLY A 548 -4.26 29.41 -46.09
C GLY A 548 -4.24 30.93 -45.87
N LEU A 549 -3.09 31.52 -45.56
CA LEU A 549 -2.93 32.99 -45.42
C LEU A 549 -3.04 33.69 -46.78
N ARG A 550 -2.51 33.05 -47.85
CA ARG A 550 -2.66 33.56 -49.21
C ARG A 550 -4.13 33.56 -49.64
N ASP A 551 -4.85 32.48 -49.38
CA ASP A 551 -6.31 32.44 -49.63
C ASP A 551 -7.07 33.47 -48.81
N ALA A 552 -6.73 33.63 -47.53
CA ALA A 552 -7.32 34.64 -46.68
C ALA A 552 -7.05 36.07 -47.18
N TYR A 553 -5.88 36.29 -47.76
CA TYR A 553 -5.53 37.56 -48.39
C TYR A 553 -6.44 37.83 -49.59
N VAL A 554 -6.61 36.86 -50.50
CA VAL A 554 -7.50 37.01 -51.67
C VAL A 554 -8.95 37.32 -51.24
N GLU A 555 -9.47 36.54 -50.27
CA GLU A 555 -10.83 36.79 -49.78
C GLU A 555 -11.00 38.15 -49.10
N ARG A 556 -9.97 38.66 -48.44
CA ARG A 556 -9.98 40.01 -47.89
C ARG A 556 -10.07 41.03 -48.98
N LEU A 557 -9.29 40.87 -50.06
CA LEU A 557 -9.35 41.78 -51.23
C LEU A 557 -10.73 41.75 -51.89
N VAL A 558 -11.30 40.57 -52.10
CA VAL A 558 -12.64 40.38 -52.65
C VAL A 558 -13.70 41.10 -51.79
N ARG A 559 -13.62 40.87 -50.47
CA ARG A 559 -14.53 41.53 -49.50
C ARG A 559 -14.37 43.06 -49.50
N GLN A 560 -13.14 43.55 -49.62
CA GLN A 560 -12.89 44.99 -49.68
C GLN A 560 -13.53 45.61 -50.93
N GLN A 561 -13.60 44.94 -52.07
CA GLN A 561 -14.27 45.41 -53.24
C GLN A 561 -15.80 45.50 -53.07
N LYS A 562 -16.40 44.51 -52.42
CA LYS A 562 -17.82 44.50 -52.05
C LYS A 562 -18.11 45.65 -51.10
N LEU A 563 -17.28 45.85 -50.07
CA LEU A 563 -17.41 46.91 -49.09
C LEU A 563 -17.38 48.32 -49.81
N LYS A 564 -16.44 48.52 -50.74
CA LYS A 564 -16.36 49.76 -51.53
C LYS A 564 -17.63 49.99 -52.30
N ASP A 565 -18.24 48.98 -52.92
CA ASP A 565 -19.49 49.13 -53.67
C ASP A 565 -20.66 49.46 -52.74
N VAL A 566 -20.79 48.83 -51.59
CA VAL A 566 -21.87 49.05 -50.63
C VAL A 566 -21.77 50.41 -49.98
N VAL A 567 -20.57 50.84 -49.59
CA VAL A 567 -20.32 52.17 -49.04
C VAL A 567 -20.54 53.27 -50.14
N GLY A 568 -20.14 52.98 -51.39
CA GLY A 568 -20.37 53.85 -52.51
C GLY A 568 -21.85 54.04 -52.87
N GLN A 569 -22.72 53.14 -52.46
CA GLN A 569 -24.18 53.24 -52.58
C GLN A 569 -24.86 54.00 -51.42
N GLY A 570 -24.05 54.45 -50.43
CA GLY A 570 -24.55 55.23 -49.30
C GLY A 570 -25.07 54.38 -48.13
N GLU A 571 -24.84 53.08 -48.12
CA GLU A 571 -25.17 52.16 -47.00
C GLU A 571 -24.09 52.23 -45.91
N SER A 572 -24.52 52.43 -44.67
CA SER A 572 -23.65 52.34 -43.51
C SER A 572 -23.62 50.87 -43.07
N VAL A 573 -22.51 50.12 -43.38
CA VAL A 573 -22.35 48.76 -43.05
C VAL A 573 -21.07 48.56 -42.22
N ASP A 574 -21.15 47.75 -41.17
CA ASP A 574 -19.95 47.32 -40.43
C ASP A 574 -19.03 46.51 -41.36
N PRO A 575 -17.79 46.96 -41.59
CA PRO A 575 -16.83 46.25 -42.45
C PRO A 575 -16.62 44.78 -42.12
N MET A 576 -16.84 44.40 -40.87
CA MET A 576 -16.66 43.05 -40.37
C MET A 576 -17.83 42.10 -40.73
N THR A 577 -18.99 42.64 -41.04
CA THR A 577 -20.21 41.88 -41.32
C THR A 577 -20.46 41.66 -42.83
N VAL A 578 -19.71 42.31 -43.70
CA VAL A 578 -19.88 42.17 -45.15
C VAL A 578 -19.50 40.76 -45.59
N LYS A 579 -20.50 40.02 -46.09
CA LYS A 579 -20.33 38.71 -46.70
C LYS A 579 -20.44 38.83 -48.21
N VAL A 580 -19.63 38.06 -48.94
CA VAL A 580 -19.70 37.97 -50.40
C VAL A 580 -20.44 36.66 -50.73
N ASP A 581 -21.60 36.78 -51.37
CA ASP A 581 -22.37 35.64 -51.80
C ASP A 581 -21.66 34.88 -52.94
N PRO A 582 -21.79 33.57 -53.03
CA PRO A 582 -21.17 32.77 -54.10
C PRO A 582 -21.50 33.29 -55.53
N ALA A 583 -22.74 33.78 -55.70
CA ALA A 583 -23.20 34.35 -56.99
C ALA A 583 -22.50 35.65 -57.36
N GLU A 584 -22.00 36.39 -56.38
CA GLU A 584 -21.31 37.69 -56.61
C GLU A 584 -19.77 37.53 -56.59
N TYR A 585 -19.28 36.35 -56.22
CA TYR A 585 -17.87 36.15 -55.95
C TYR A 585 -16.99 36.48 -57.14
N THR A 586 -17.29 35.95 -58.33
CA THR A 586 -16.57 36.22 -59.59
C THR A 586 -16.51 37.72 -59.89
N LYS A 587 -17.61 38.44 -59.67
CA LYS A 587 -17.67 39.89 -59.88
C LYS A 587 -16.64 40.67 -59.02
N TYR A 588 -16.62 40.35 -57.73
CA TYR A 588 -15.71 41.02 -56.77
C TYR A 588 -14.27 40.52 -56.88
N LEU A 589 -14.06 39.23 -57.23
CA LEU A 589 -12.74 38.68 -57.54
C LEU A 589 -12.13 39.38 -58.74
N THR A 590 -12.91 39.57 -59.83
CA THR A 590 -12.47 40.29 -61.00
C THR A 590 -12.11 41.76 -60.65
N LYS A 591 -12.91 42.47 -59.81
CA LYS A 591 -12.56 43.79 -59.32
C LYS A 591 -11.27 43.81 -58.51
N ALA A 592 -11.09 42.88 -57.62
CA ALA A 592 -9.88 42.74 -56.81
C ALA A 592 -8.65 42.48 -57.69
N TYR A 593 -8.78 41.58 -58.64
CA TYR A 593 -7.70 41.27 -59.56
C TYR A 593 -7.30 42.50 -60.42
N LYS A 594 -8.28 43.27 -60.94
CA LYS A 594 -8.01 44.48 -61.71
C LYS A 594 -7.38 45.55 -60.85
N ALA A 595 -7.77 45.69 -59.61
CA ALA A 595 -7.31 46.75 -58.69
C ALA A 595 -5.92 46.47 -58.10
N ALA A 596 -5.47 45.20 -58.08
CA ALA A 596 -4.19 44.83 -57.49
C ALA A 596 -2.99 45.38 -58.23
N ASP A 597 -1.90 45.74 -57.54
CA ASP A 597 -0.71 46.38 -58.11
C ASP A 597 0.36 45.31 -58.48
N PHE A 598 0.15 44.67 -59.64
CA PHE A 598 1.15 43.77 -60.24
C PHE A 598 0.94 43.70 -61.78
N LYS A 599 1.95 43.25 -62.50
CA LYS A 599 1.96 43.13 -63.96
C LYS A 599 0.96 42.06 -64.42
N LYS A 600 -0.07 42.48 -65.16
CA LYS A 600 -1.18 41.67 -65.62
C LYS A 600 -1.15 41.52 -67.16
N PRO A 601 -1.58 40.32 -67.65
CA PRO A 601 -1.81 40.18 -69.09
C PRO A 601 -2.78 41.20 -69.63
N ARG A 602 -2.44 41.81 -70.79
CA ARG A 602 -3.29 42.80 -71.47
C ARG A 602 -3.80 42.23 -72.78
N ASN A 603 -4.98 42.66 -73.20
CA ASN A 603 -5.54 42.37 -74.51
C ASN A 603 -4.89 43.23 -75.57
N MET A 604 -5.22 42.99 -76.87
CA MET A 604 -4.66 43.73 -77.99
C MET A 604 -4.95 45.25 -77.97
N ILE A 605 -5.90 45.66 -77.12
CA ILE A 605 -6.33 47.07 -77.00
C ILE A 605 -5.74 47.70 -75.72
N GLY A 606 -4.90 46.96 -74.99
CA GLY A 606 -4.20 47.50 -73.78
C GLY A 606 -4.93 47.33 -72.46
N PHE A 607 -6.15 46.85 -72.41
CA PHE A 607 -6.89 46.56 -71.18
C PHE A 607 -6.46 45.29 -70.49
N THR A 608 -6.55 45.25 -69.15
CA THR A 608 -6.28 44.01 -68.32
C THR A 608 -7.21 42.89 -68.78
N LYS A 609 -6.65 41.77 -69.20
CA LYS A 609 -7.41 40.58 -69.57
C LYS A 609 -8.02 39.96 -68.34
N THR A 610 -9.32 39.66 -68.31
CA THR A 610 -9.96 38.85 -67.30
C THR A 610 -9.60 37.41 -67.52
N LEU A 611 -9.09 36.75 -66.49
CA LEU A 611 -8.71 35.33 -66.48
C LEU A 611 -9.85 34.50 -65.89
N PRO A 612 -9.83 33.16 -65.99
CA PRO A 612 -10.67 32.30 -65.20
C PRO A 612 -10.50 32.59 -63.70
N ASP A 613 -11.52 32.31 -62.90
CA ASP A 613 -11.53 32.62 -61.47
C ASP A 613 -10.33 32.02 -60.72
N ASP A 614 -9.98 30.76 -61.01
CA ASP A 614 -8.83 30.09 -60.40
C ASP A 614 -7.50 30.75 -60.71
N ASP A 615 -7.32 31.19 -61.96
CA ASP A 615 -6.12 31.92 -62.39
C ASP A 615 -6.02 33.31 -61.75
N MET A 616 -7.15 34.00 -61.58
CA MET A 616 -7.19 35.29 -60.87
C MET A 616 -6.89 35.11 -59.39
N ARG A 617 -7.46 34.09 -58.76
CA ARG A 617 -7.17 33.73 -57.35
C ARG A 617 -5.68 33.43 -57.15
N LYS A 618 -5.14 32.58 -58.03
CA LYS A 618 -3.73 32.20 -57.95
C LYS A 618 -2.82 33.40 -58.18
N ALA A 619 -3.08 34.24 -59.15
CA ALA A 619 -2.29 35.45 -59.39
C ALA A 619 -2.31 36.43 -58.19
N LEU A 620 -3.45 36.58 -57.55
CA LEU A 620 -3.56 37.38 -56.31
C LEU A 620 -2.83 36.73 -55.14
N ALA A 621 -2.96 35.41 -54.97
CA ALA A 621 -2.32 34.66 -53.90
C ALA A 621 -0.78 34.66 -54.04
N ASP A 622 -0.26 34.51 -55.26
CA ASP A 622 1.18 34.51 -55.53
C ASP A 622 1.84 35.85 -55.22
N HIS A 623 1.07 36.95 -55.25
CA HIS A 623 1.52 38.31 -54.94
C HIS A 623 1.20 38.71 -53.50
N ALA A 624 0.66 37.82 -52.68
CA ALA A 624 0.49 38.06 -51.26
C ALA A 624 1.86 38.05 -50.54
N SER A 625 2.22 39.11 -49.86
CA SER A 625 3.41 39.15 -48.99
C SER A 625 3.14 38.37 -47.71
N VAL A 626 3.39 37.07 -47.76
CA VAL A 626 3.22 36.15 -46.64
C VAL A 626 4.58 35.51 -46.30
N ASP A 627 5.07 35.80 -45.11
CA ASP A 627 6.39 35.42 -44.60
C ASP A 627 6.29 34.86 -43.16
N ASP A 628 7.42 34.61 -42.55
CA ASP A 628 7.52 34.13 -41.17
C ASP A 628 6.91 35.08 -40.15
N SER A 629 6.90 36.40 -40.42
CA SER A 629 6.23 37.39 -39.57
C SER A 629 4.72 37.23 -39.61
N SER A 630 4.17 36.91 -40.78
CA SER A 630 2.74 36.62 -40.98
C SER A 630 2.33 35.32 -40.23
N LEU A 631 3.17 34.28 -40.26
CA LEU A 631 2.97 33.04 -39.49
C LEU A 631 2.98 33.33 -37.99
N ARG A 632 3.92 34.11 -37.50
CA ARG A 632 4.01 34.51 -36.09
C ARG A 632 2.78 35.31 -35.66
N ALA A 633 2.33 36.27 -36.48
CA ALA A 633 1.13 37.03 -36.22
C ALA A 633 -0.13 36.16 -36.20
N LEU A 634 -0.22 35.14 -37.09
CA LEU A 634 -1.32 34.18 -37.11
C LEU A 634 -1.35 33.33 -35.83
N ALA A 635 -0.20 32.81 -35.41
CA ALA A 635 -0.10 32.04 -34.17
C ALA A 635 -0.53 32.86 -32.93
N GLN A 636 -0.11 34.12 -32.86
CA GLN A 636 -0.51 35.06 -31.80
C GLN A 636 -2.00 35.35 -31.86
N ALA A 637 -2.56 35.58 -33.06
CA ALA A 637 -3.99 35.86 -33.24
C ALA A 637 -4.87 34.67 -32.82
N ARG A 638 -4.42 33.44 -33.08
CA ARG A 638 -5.10 32.23 -32.61
C ARG A 638 -5.12 32.17 -31.07
N ALA A 639 -3.97 32.36 -30.43
CA ALA A 639 -3.88 32.36 -28.95
C ALA A 639 -4.72 33.49 -28.35
N GLN A 640 -4.74 34.68 -28.99
CA GLN A 640 -5.56 35.79 -28.56
C GLN A 640 -7.07 35.52 -28.72
N ALA A 641 -7.49 34.86 -29.78
CA ALA A 641 -8.89 34.45 -29.99
C ALA A 641 -9.37 33.50 -28.90
N VAL A 642 -8.52 32.53 -28.52
CA VAL A 642 -8.81 31.63 -27.40
C VAL A 642 -8.93 32.39 -26.08
N ARG A 643 -7.98 33.29 -25.80
CA ARG A 643 -8.00 34.10 -24.59
C ARG A 643 -9.26 34.95 -24.49
N GLN A 644 -9.62 35.64 -25.58
CA GLN A 644 -10.84 36.45 -25.64
C GLN A 644 -12.11 35.65 -25.41
N TYR A 645 -12.19 34.43 -25.95
CA TYR A 645 -13.35 33.56 -25.74
C TYR A 645 -13.48 33.08 -24.29
N LEU A 646 -12.36 32.86 -23.61
CA LEU A 646 -12.31 32.45 -22.21
C LEU A 646 -12.43 33.62 -21.22
N GLU A 647 -12.32 34.89 -21.71
CA GLU A 647 -12.46 36.08 -20.88
C GLU A 647 -13.86 36.14 -20.25
N GLY A 648 -13.92 36.42 -18.93
CA GLY A 648 -15.16 36.35 -18.14
C GLY A 648 -15.60 34.95 -17.73
N LYS A 649 -15.03 33.89 -18.31
CA LYS A 649 -15.27 32.48 -17.92
C LYS A 649 -14.14 31.93 -17.05
N VAL A 650 -12.92 32.41 -17.25
CA VAL A 650 -11.72 32.07 -16.50
C VAL A 650 -11.05 33.37 -16.08
N ASP A 651 -10.52 33.40 -14.85
CA ASP A 651 -9.78 34.57 -14.36
C ASP A 651 -8.57 34.87 -15.28
N SER A 652 -8.48 36.09 -15.77
CA SER A 652 -7.44 36.52 -16.70
C SER A 652 -6.02 36.40 -16.12
N SER A 653 -5.88 36.49 -14.79
CA SER A 653 -4.59 36.27 -14.09
C SER A 653 -4.07 34.83 -14.18
N ARG A 654 -4.90 33.91 -14.61
CA ARG A 654 -4.59 32.49 -14.77
C ARG A 654 -4.33 32.07 -16.22
N MET A 655 -4.47 32.97 -17.18
CA MET A 655 -4.29 32.72 -18.63
C MET A 655 -3.07 33.45 -19.18
N PHE A 656 -2.14 32.74 -19.74
CA PHE A 656 -0.89 33.27 -20.26
C PHE A 656 -0.71 32.87 -21.72
N ILE A 657 -0.52 33.88 -22.59
CA ILE A 657 -0.05 33.62 -23.95
C ILE A 657 1.45 33.50 -23.90
N VAL A 658 1.96 32.36 -24.29
CA VAL A 658 3.40 32.05 -24.29
C VAL A 658 3.97 32.10 -25.71
N ALA A 659 5.28 31.98 -25.86
CA ALA A 659 5.94 32.04 -27.16
C ALA A 659 5.33 31.06 -28.15
N PRO A 660 4.96 31.53 -29.36
CA PRO A 660 4.32 30.68 -30.36
C PRO A 660 5.29 29.66 -30.96
N LYS A 661 4.76 28.55 -31.40
CA LYS A 661 5.49 27.54 -32.16
C LYS A 661 5.20 27.71 -33.65
N LEU A 662 6.26 27.89 -34.44
CA LEU A 662 6.15 28.20 -35.87
C LEU A 662 6.34 26.96 -36.76
N ASP A 663 6.13 25.78 -36.19
CA ASP A 663 6.23 24.50 -36.90
C ASP A 663 5.25 23.45 -36.29
N ALA A 664 5.09 22.34 -37.01
CA ALA A 664 4.28 21.22 -36.60
C ALA A 664 5.08 20.14 -35.81
N LYS A 665 6.35 20.41 -35.43
CA LYS A 665 7.19 19.42 -34.77
C LYS A 665 6.71 19.11 -33.37
N GLY A 666 6.83 17.84 -32.97
CA GLY A 666 6.47 17.37 -31.64
C GLY A 666 4.95 17.20 -31.40
N ILE A 667 4.14 17.19 -32.46
CA ILE A 667 2.74 16.77 -32.40
C ILE A 667 2.72 15.25 -32.61
N GLU A 668 2.32 14.51 -31.58
CA GLU A 668 2.23 13.06 -31.60
C GLU A 668 0.78 12.55 -31.67
N ASP A 669 -0.19 13.45 -31.44
CA ASP A 669 -1.62 13.16 -31.51
C ASP A 669 -2.16 13.22 -32.95
N LYS A 670 -3.43 12.81 -33.12
CA LYS A 670 -4.11 12.79 -34.45
C LYS A 670 -4.79 14.11 -34.82
N GLY A 671 -4.66 15.16 -34.02
CA GLY A 671 -5.29 16.43 -34.26
C GLY A 671 -4.64 17.25 -35.36
N ALA A 672 -5.35 18.29 -35.82
CA ALA A 672 -4.82 19.22 -36.79
C ALA A 672 -3.57 19.94 -36.27
N THR A 673 -2.61 20.16 -37.17
CA THR A 673 -1.35 20.85 -36.84
C THR A 673 -1.54 22.38 -36.72
N THR A 674 -2.63 22.92 -37.28
CA THR A 674 -3.04 24.34 -37.21
C THR A 674 -3.92 24.56 -35.98
N ARG A 675 -3.30 24.91 -34.83
CA ARG A 675 -4.00 24.85 -33.53
C ARG A 675 -3.42 25.79 -32.48
N VAL A 676 -4.09 25.87 -31.34
CA VAL A 676 -3.53 26.37 -30.09
C VAL A 676 -3.40 25.19 -29.12
N ASP A 677 -2.18 24.89 -28.68
CA ASP A 677 -1.92 23.91 -27.65
C ASP A 677 -2.14 24.53 -26.25
N PHE A 678 -2.55 23.71 -25.30
CA PHE A 678 -2.72 24.11 -23.91
C PHE A 678 -1.63 23.49 -23.02
N GLY A 679 -1.05 24.32 -22.17
CA GLY A 679 -0.18 23.88 -21.08
C GLY A 679 -0.83 24.16 -19.74
N LEU A 680 -0.78 23.20 -18.80
CA LEU A 680 -1.25 23.40 -17.44
C LEU A 680 -0.05 23.56 -16.50
N LYS A 681 -0.13 24.57 -15.62
CA LYS A 681 0.90 24.87 -14.61
C LYS A 681 0.32 25.08 -13.22
#